data_77f668b3edb504cfb02bf9cb24e931d1
#
_entry.id   77f668b3edb504cfb02bf9cb24e931d1
#
_cell.length_a   1.000
_cell.length_b   1.000
_cell.length_c   1.000
_cell.angle_alpha   90.00
_cell.angle_beta   90.00
_cell.angle_gamma   90.00
#
_symmetry.space_group_name_H-M   'P 1'
#
loop_
_entity.id
_entity.type
_entity.pdbx_description
1 polymer ?
#
loop_
_entity_poly.entity_id
_entity_poly.type
_entity_poly.pdbx_seq_one_letter_code
_entity_poly.pdbx_strand_id
1 'polypeptide(L)'
;MEQDKLIIRGARENNLKNISLDIPRNKLVVMTGLSGSGKTSLAFDTIYAEGQRRYVESLSAYARQFLGGVDKPNVELIEGLSPAISIDQKTTSNNPRSTVGTVTEIYDYLRLLYARTGVPYCPNHNIPITGQTITEMVSTVMSWPEGSRLTIMAPIIRNKKGAYKDTFEKLRRDGYVRVRVDGEVKMLEDEIELDKNRKHDIDVVVDRIILREESRGRLHDSLETALSLANGMAVVMTGDREELFSSNYACRICGFSVPKLEPRLFSFNAPLGACDVCHGLGITEEVDLDSLIPDPSKSIRQGGIRYYKNIVDTENIEWQTFATLCKAYKVDLDKPLKDLTKTQMHAILYGSDRPIAYSITSSGGNKYTRNDYIEGVKSLIERRYVETTSSMSKEWYHTFMFESPCPKCGGRRLNEQALSVRVGDRNIHSFTLMSVVQALDWIDHLELTETQAQIADMVLKEIRSRLQFLKDVGLEYLTLDRLAGTLSGGEAQRIRLATQIGSHLSGVLYVLDEPSIGLHQRDNARLIRTLKNMRDLGNSLIVVEHDEETMMSADWIVDIGPGAGIHGGEVIANGPPEEVIATENSITGQYLSGKQLIPLPAERRKGNSHSVDITGAEEHNLKKINVKFPLGKLVLVTGVSGSGKSTLVNEVFMKAVQQNLGRAKVKPGKFKKIKGLENLDKLVQIDQDPIGRTPRSNPATYTGVFDDIRDVFAATPEAKLRGYDKGRFSFNVKGGRCEACQGDGVKVISMNFLPDVYVPCEVCHGRRYNEETLQCTFKGKNIYDVLEMTVEEALGFFANQPKIRTKLQTLYDVGLGYLKLGQSSTTLSGGEAQRVKLASELQKRPTGKTVYILDEPTTGLHTDDVKRLIAVLQRIVDSGNTVIVIEHNLDVIKCADWIIDLGPEGGDAGGQVIAVGTPEQIAAHPDSWTGQYLKKALDWTRAHTRAEDGGTTCQD
;
A
#
# COMPACT_ATOMS: atom_id res chain seq x y z
N MET A 1 14.50 19.24 39.84
CA MET A 1 15.02 20.01 38.69
C MET A 1 14.64 19.23 37.46
N GLU A 2 13.81 19.78 36.62
CA GLU A 2 13.62 19.15 35.28
C GLU A 2 14.95 19.20 34.55
N GLN A 3 15.34 18.08 33.99
CA GLN A 3 16.60 17.95 33.24
C GLN A 3 16.36 18.57 31.86
N ASP A 4 16.91 19.76 31.59
CA ASP A 4 16.69 20.52 30.36
C ASP A 4 17.38 19.92 29.12
N LYS A 5 18.15 18.85 29.29
CA LYS A 5 18.93 18.22 28.26
C LYS A 5 18.80 16.70 28.26
N LEU A 6 18.89 16.12 27.08
CA LEU A 6 19.16 14.71 26.85
C LEU A 6 20.69 14.56 26.78
N ILE A 7 21.27 13.84 27.73
CA ILE A 7 22.72 13.67 27.87
C ILE A 7 23.07 12.26 27.40
N ILE A 8 23.93 12.15 26.37
CA ILE A 8 24.37 10.89 25.78
C ILE A 8 25.87 10.78 26.01
N ARG A 9 26.34 9.62 26.48
CA ARG A 9 27.78 9.33 26.69
C ARG A 9 28.11 7.96 26.13
N GLY A 10 29.14 7.90 25.32
CA GLY A 10 29.73 6.65 24.88
C GLY A 10 28.85 5.83 23.94
N ALA A 11 28.14 6.45 22.99
CA ALA A 11 27.37 5.73 21.99
C ALA A 11 28.27 5.10 20.92
N ARG A 12 28.15 3.76 20.75
CA ARG A 12 29.00 2.93 19.86
C ARG A 12 28.18 1.98 18.98
N GLU A 13 26.91 2.27 18.77
CA GLU A 13 26.06 1.44 17.93
C GLU A 13 26.48 1.54 16.46
N ASN A 14 26.54 0.42 15.76
CA ASN A 14 26.93 0.32 14.35
C ASN A 14 28.29 1.00 14.06
N ASN A 15 28.30 2.11 13.32
CA ASN A 15 29.50 2.85 12.95
C ASN A 15 29.81 4.05 13.87
N LEU A 16 29.06 4.24 14.95
CA LEU A 16 29.30 5.36 15.88
C LEU A 16 30.63 5.22 16.64
N LYS A 17 31.44 6.28 16.66
CA LYS A 17 32.76 6.30 17.24
C LYS A 17 32.76 6.91 18.64
N ASN A 18 32.13 6.22 19.60
CA ASN A 18 32.11 6.63 21.02
C ASN A 18 31.57 8.06 21.22
N ILE A 19 30.41 8.35 20.60
CA ILE A 19 29.81 9.68 20.59
C ILE A 19 29.35 10.07 22.00
N SER A 20 29.67 11.31 22.38
CA SER A 20 29.19 11.97 23.61
C SER A 20 28.64 13.35 23.22
N LEU A 21 27.37 13.62 23.50
CA LEU A 21 26.72 14.89 23.15
C LEU A 21 25.58 15.21 24.11
N ASP A 22 25.23 16.48 24.17
CA ASP A 22 24.10 17.02 24.89
C ASP A 22 23.10 17.63 23.90
N ILE A 23 21.84 17.22 23.97
CA ILE A 23 20.75 17.69 23.10
C ILE A 23 19.72 18.41 23.96
N PRO A 24 19.27 19.63 23.60
CA PRO A 24 18.24 20.33 24.37
C PRO A 24 16.89 19.62 24.25
N ARG A 25 16.13 19.55 25.37
CA ARG A 25 14.76 19.03 25.41
C ARG A 25 13.76 20.10 25.01
N ASN A 26 12.55 19.67 24.65
CA ASN A 26 11.44 20.52 24.21
C ASN A 26 11.83 21.43 23.03
N LYS A 27 12.64 20.91 22.12
CA LYS A 27 13.15 21.55 20.93
C LYS A 27 12.94 20.68 19.70
N LEU A 28 12.91 21.32 18.54
CA LEU A 28 13.01 20.67 17.24
C LEU A 28 14.49 20.50 16.90
N VAL A 29 14.97 19.28 17.01
CA VAL A 29 16.37 18.89 16.76
C VAL A 29 16.46 18.14 15.45
N VAL A 30 17.28 18.61 14.52
CA VAL A 30 17.53 17.92 13.25
C VAL A 30 18.87 17.19 13.30
N MET A 31 18.88 15.90 13.00
CA MET A 31 20.09 15.10 12.78
C MET A 31 20.37 14.98 11.30
N THR A 32 21.51 15.46 10.85
CA THR A 32 21.90 15.52 9.44
C THR A 32 23.31 14.96 9.20
N GLY A 33 23.76 14.90 7.95
CA GLY A 33 25.02 14.38 7.50
C GLY A 33 24.89 13.43 6.30
N LEU A 34 25.98 12.94 5.74
CA LEU A 34 26.00 12.06 4.57
C LEU A 34 25.20 10.76 4.77
N SER A 35 24.74 10.17 3.69
CA SER A 35 24.13 8.82 3.74
C SER A 35 25.12 7.81 4.29
N GLY A 36 24.70 7.01 5.31
CA GLY A 36 25.58 6.07 5.99
C GLY A 36 26.54 6.70 7.02
N SER A 37 26.40 7.98 7.38
CA SER A 37 27.24 8.63 8.40
C SER A 37 26.94 8.19 9.85
N GLY A 38 25.78 7.56 10.12
CA GLY A 38 25.39 7.09 11.46
C GLY A 38 24.23 7.84 12.09
N LYS A 39 23.53 8.70 11.34
CA LYS A 39 22.34 9.45 11.82
C LYS A 39 21.27 8.55 12.41
N THR A 40 20.84 7.57 11.63
CA THR A 40 19.79 6.61 12.02
C THR A 40 20.28 5.75 13.19
N SER A 41 21.58 5.38 13.22
CA SER A 41 22.18 4.63 14.32
C SER A 41 22.13 5.42 15.64
N LEU A 42 22.34 6.74 15.61
CA LEU A 42 22.19 7.57 16.79
C LEU A 42 20.73 7.81 17.17
N ALA A 43 19.87 8.20 16.21
CA ALA A 43 18.49 8.57 16.48
C ALA A 43 17.62 7.37 16.85
N PHE A 44 17.66 6.30 16.06
CA PHE A 44 16.79 5.13 16.20
C PHE A 44 17.44 3.99 16.97
N ASP A 45 18.63 3.52 16.54
CA ASP A 45 19.23 2.33 17.14
C ASP A 45 19.82 2.62 18.55
N THR A 46 20.04 3.89 18.90
CA THR A 46 20.57 4.29 20.22
C THR A 46 19.51 5.00 21.06
N ILE A 47 19.05 6.21 20.67
CA ILE A 47 18.20 7.06 21.52
C ILE A 47 16.80 6.46 21.65
N TYR A 48 16.14 6.17 20.51
CA TYR A 48 14.80 5.60 20.52
C TYR A 48 14.79 4.20 21.13
N ALA A 49 15.74 3.34 20.76
CA ALA A 49 15.84 1.96 21.27
C ALA A 49 15.98 1.94 22.79
N GLU A 50 16.82 2.80 23.38
CA GLU A 50 16.97 2.90 24.84
C GLU A 50 15.69 3.46 25.50
N GLY A 51 15.03 4.45 24.88
CA GLY A 51 13.75 4.99 25.37
C GLY A 51 12.66 3.93 25.39
N GLN A 52 12.54 3.16 24.33
CA GLN A 52 11.59 2.04 24.21
C GLN A 52 11.92 0.95 25.21
N ARG A 53 13.18 0.56 25.34
CA ARG A 53 13.64 -0.45 26.31
C ARG A 53 13.22 -0.09 27.74
N ARG A 54 13.51 1.14 28.19
CA ARG A 54 13.13 1.62 29.53
C ARG A 54 11.60 1.65 29.72
N TYR A 55 10.88 2.04 28.70
CA TYR A 55 9.40 2.00 28.76
C TYR A 55 8.90 0.56 28.92
N VAL A 56 9.37 -0.38 28.10
CA VAL A 56 9.00 -1.81 28.18
C VAL A 56 9.41 -2.41 29.53
N GLU A 57 10.58 -2.08 30.06
CA GLU A 57 11.00 -2.54 31.39
C GLU A 57 10.12 -2.03 32.53
N SER A 58 9.49 -0.87 32.39
CA SER A 58 8.56 -0.32 33.38
C SER A 58 7.20 -1.06 33.42
N LEU A 59 6.89 -1.85 32.40
CA LEU A 59 5.65 -2.61 32.30
C LEU A 59 5.67 -3.90 33.17
N SER A 60 4.49 -4.46 33.44
CA SER A 60 4.39 -5.73 34.16
C SER A 60 5.10 -6.87 33.42
N ALA A 61 5.57 -7.89 34.17
CA ALA A 61 6.21 -9.07 33.59
C ALA A 61 5.35 -9.77 32.54
N TYR A 62 4.03 -9.77 32.73
CA TYR A 62 3.07 -10.31 31.77
C TYR A 62 3.06 -9.50 30.45
N ALA A 63 2.99 -8.19 30.51
CA ALA A 63 3.03 -7.32 29.31
C ALA A 63 4.35 -7.46 28.54
N ARG A 64 5.49 -7.60 29.27
CA ARG A 64 6.82 -7.80 28.66
C ARG A 64 6.92 -9.10 27.85
N GLN A 65 6.23 -10.17 28.25
CA GLN A 65 6.20 -11.44 27.48
C GLN A 65 5.59 -11.28 26.09
N PHE A 66 4.64 -10.36 25.92
CA PHE A 66 3.98 -10.09 24.63
C PHE A 66 4.74 -9.11 23.76
N LEU A 67 5.50 -8.18 24.37
CA LEU A 67 6.22 -7.13 23.64
C LEU A 67 7.63 -7.55 23.20
N GLY A 68 8.11 -8.70 23.67
CA GLY A 68 9.47 -9.16 23.41
C GLY A 68 10.55 -8.41 24.22
N GLY A 69 11.73 -8.96 24.32
CA GLY A 69 12.89 -8.25 24.87
C GLY A 69 13.44 -7.26 23.83
N VAL A 70 13.67 -6.04 24.23
CA VAL A 70 14.43 -5.05 23.43
C VAL A 70 15.88 -5.13 23.87
N ASP A 71 16.80 -5.40 22.94
CA ASP A 71 18.24 -5.44 23.24
C ASP A 71 18.72 -4.07 23.73
N LYS A 72 19.64 -4.09 24.68
CA LYS A 72 20.25 -2.85 25.17
C LYS A 72 21.21 -2.31 24.10
N PRO A 73 21.01 -1.07 23.62
CA PRO A 73 21.95 -0.46 22.68
C PRO A 73 23.35 -0.28 23.30
N ASN A 74 24.36 -0.28 22.45
CA ASN A 74 25.75 -0.11 22.86
C ASN A 74 26.06 1.35 23.21
N VAL A 75 25.63 1.75 24.40
CA VAL A 75 25.79 3.09 24.93
C VAL A 75 26.13 3.02 26.44
N GLU A 76 27.02 3.88 26.90
CA GLU A 76 27.42 3.90 28.33
C GLU A 76 26.32 4.50 29.18
N LEU A 77 25.80 5.66 28.81
CA LEU A 77 24.78 6.39 29.59
C LEU A 77 23.88 7.24 28.66
N ILE A 78 22.58 7.21 28.92
CA ILE A 78 21.64 8.21 28.41
C ILE A 78 20.78 8.71 29.59
N GLU A 79 20.79 10.01 29.83
CA GLU A 79 19.96 10.67 30.85
C GLU A 79 18.98 11.64 30.20
N GLY A 80 17.87 11.93 30.88
CA GLY A 80 16.84 12.87 30.40
C GLY A 80 15.89 12.30 29.36
N LEU A 81 15.87 10.97 29.11
CA LEU A 81 14.91 10.34 28.20
C LEU A 81 13.47 10.47 28.70
N SER A 82 12.59 10.94 27.81
CA SER A 82 11.14 10.82 27.91
C SER A 82 10.65 9.53 27.25
N PRO A 83 9.39 9.09 27.48
CA PRO A 83 8.77 8.07 26.65
C PRO A 83 8.97 8.38 25.18
N ALA A 84 9.49 7.42 24.40
CA ALA A 84 9.85 7.65 23.01
C ALA A 84 8.87 6.99 22.04
N ILE A 85 8.53 7.72 20.98
CA ILE A 85 7.67 7.26 19.87
C ILE A 85 8.46 7.45 18.57
N SER A 86 8.58 6.38 17.77
CA SER A 86 9.18 6.46 16.44
C SER A 86 8.13 6.56 15.34
N ILE A 87 8.45 7.34 14.32
CA ILE A 87 7.67 7.44 13.08
C ILE A 87 8.63 7.18 11.92
N ASP A 88 8.80 5.90 11.60
CA ASP A 88 9.68 5.42 10.54
C ASP A 88 8.97 5.27 9.18
N GLN A 89 9.76 5.08 8.13
CA GLN A 89 9.27 4.97 6.76
C GLN A 89 8.82 3.54 6.37
N LYS A 90 9.24 2.51 7.12
CA LYS A 90 9.31 1.12 6.67
C LYS A 90 8.01 0.32 6.57
N THR A 91 6.84 0.82 6.92
CA THR A 91 5.65 -0.04 6.98
C THR A 91 4.42 0.50 6.27
N THR A 92 4.32 0.25 4.97
CA THR A 92 3.01 0.17 4.34
C THR A 92 2.38 -1.18 4.71
N SER A 93 1.19 -1.15 5.30
CA SER A 93 0.44 -2.38 5.58
C SER A 93 0.03 -3.05 4.27
N ASN A 94 0.50 -4.25 4.02
CA ASN A 94 0.06 -5.07 2.88
C ASN A 94 -1.30 -5.74 3.11
N ASN A 95 -2.01 -5.40 4.20
CA ASN A 95 -3.33 -5.95 4.48
C ASN A 95 -4.37 -5.28 3.55
N PRO A 96 -5.05 -6.03 2.67
CA PRO A 96 -6.02 -5.48 1.72
C PRO A 96 -7.28 -4.89 2.39
N ARG A 97 -7.44 -5.10 3.69
CA ARG A 97 -8.52 -4.52 4.50
C ARG A 97 -8.17 -3.21 5.17
N SER A 98 -6.89 -2.82 5.19
CA SER A 98 -6.45 -1.55 5.76
C SER A 98 -6.69 -0.40 4.79
N THR A 99 -7.40 0.63 5.24
CA THR A 99 -7.66 1.87 4.50
C THR A 99 -7.16 3.07 5.29
N VAL A 100 -7.05 4.22 4.64
CA VAL A 100 -6.73 5.49 5.33
C VAL A 100 -7.68 5.70 6.52
N GLY A 101 -8.99 5.52 6.32
CA GLY A 101 -9.99 5.68 7.37
C GLY A 101 -9.81 4.74 8.57
N THR A 102 -9.35 3.50 8.34
CA THR A 102 -9.11 2.54 9.44
C THR A 102 -7.77 2.78 10.15
N VAL A 103 -6.73 3.18 9.43
CA VAL A 103 -5.42 3.49 10.03
C VAL A 103 -5.46 4.75 10.88
N THR A 104 -6.28 5.74 10.48
CA THR A 104 -6.49 6.99 11.23
C THR A 104 -7.55 6.88 12.32
N GLU A 105 -8.17 5.71 12.49
CA GLU A 105 -9.30 5.46 13.39
C GLU A 105 -10.57 6.27 13.06
N ILE A 106 -10.56 7.12 12.04
CA ILE A 106 -11.73 7.91 11.61
C ILE A 106 -12.92 7.01 11.31
N TYR A 107 -12.65 5.84 10.69
CA TYR A 107 -13.68 4.88 10.34
C TYR A 107 -14.41 4.32 11.57
N ASP A 108 -13.74 4.19 12.71
CA ASP A 108 -14.35 3.71 13.95
C ASP A 108 -15.34 4.74 14.52
N TYR A 109 -14.99 6.03 14.46
CA TYR A 109 -15.90 7.10 14.81
C TYR A 109 -17.06 7.22 13.81
N LEU A 110 -16.84 7.02 12.51
CA LEU A 110 -17.90 6.98 11.51
C LEU A 110 -18.90 5.86 11.79
N ARG A 111 -18.43 4.64 12.11
CA ARG A 111 -19.31 3.54 12.49
C ARG A 111 -20.18 3.90 13.69
N LEU A 112 -19.63 4.59 14.67
CA LEU A 112 -20.38 5.06 15.84
C LEU A 112 -21.40 6.13 15.45
N LEU A 113 -21.02 7.12 14.63
CA LEU A 113 -21.90 8.16 14.11
C LEU A 113 -23.12 7.57 13.41
N TYR A 114 -22.88 6.68 12.41
CA TYR A 114 -23.93 6.06 11.62
C TYR A 114 -24.82 5.13 12.48
N ALA A 115 -24.27 4.47 13.48
CA ALA A 115 -25.05 3.64 14.39
C ALA A 115 -25.98 4.44 15.33
N ARG A 116 -25.62 5.68 15.67
CA ARG A 116 -26.35 6.50 16.66
C ARG A 116 -27.27 7.54 16.05
N THR A 117 -26.90 8.09 14.90
CA THR A 117 -27.64 9.18 14.25
C THR A 117 -28.15 8.82 12.84
N GLY A 118 -27.74 7.67 12.32
CA GLY A 118 -28.12 7.24 10.98
C GLY A 118 -29.60 6.89 10.86
N VAL A 119 -30.19 7.24 9.72
CA VAL A 119 -31.55 6.90 9.34
C VAL A 119 -31.51 5.90 8.18
N PRO A 120 -32.10 4.70 8.35
CA PRO A 120 -32.22 3.74 7.26
C PRO A 120 -33.18 4.24 6.18
N TYR A 121 -32.83 4.01 4.93
CA TYR A 121 -33.68 4.27 3.76
C TYR A 121 -33.90 2.99 2.95
N CYS A 122 -35.10 2.81 2.43
CA CYS A 122 -35.36 1.69 1.54
C CYS A 122 -34.62 1.88 0.20
N PRO A 123 -33.76 0.95 -0.23
CA PRO A 123 -33.01 1.09 -1.48
C PRO A 123 -33.93 1.12 -2.71
N ASN A 124 -35.10 0.45 -2.63
CA ASN A 124 -36.05 0.35 -3.75
C ASN A 124 -37.01 1.56 -3.85
N HIS A 125 -37.39 2.17 -2.73
CA HIS A 125 -38.41 3.23 -2.67
C HIS A 125 -37.87 4.58 -2.23
N ASN A 126 -36.63 4.63 -1.73
CA ASN A 126 -35.93 5.83 -1.22
C ASN A 126 -36.72 6.58 -0.12
N ILE A 127 -37.51 5.86 0.69
CA ILE A 127 -38.25 6.38 1.83
C ILE A 127 -37.49 6.04 3.13
N PRO A 128 -37.53 6.92 4.15
CA PRO A 128 -36.94 6.60 5.44
C PRO A 128 -37.69 5.44 6.09
N ILE A 129 -36.95 4.56 6.74
CA ILE A 129 -37.50 3.42 7.48
C ILE A 129 -37.33 3.72 8.96
N THR A 130 -38.46 3.91 9.67
CA THR A 130 -38.47 4.14 11.11
C THR A 130 -39.04 2.92 11.83
N GLY A 131 -38.37 2.47 12.88
CA GLY A 131 -38.92 1.51 13.81
C GLY A 131 -39.95 2.25 14.71
N GLN A 132 -41.14 1.64 14.92
CA GLN A 132 -42.16 2.16 15.81
C GLN A 132 -42.05 1.47 17.17
N THR A 133 -42.23 2.22 18.24
CA THR A 133 -42.44 1.63 19.55
C THR A 133 -43.84 1.04 19.65
N ILE A 134 -44.01 0.03 20.48
CA ILE A 134 -45.34 -0.61 20.68
C ILE A 134 -46.37 0.45 21.12
N THR A 135 -45.94 1.42 21.94
CA THR A 135 -46.78 2.53 22.39
C THR A 135 -47.25 3.42 21.22
N GLU A 136 -46.35 3.71 20.25
CA GLU A 136 -46.72 4.46 19.03
C GLU A 136 -47.68 3.67 18.15
N MET A 137 -47.43 2.33 17.99
CA MET A 137 -48.31 1.43 17.23
C MET A 137 -49.72 1.41 17.84
N VAL A 138 -49.78 1.24 19.18
CA VAL A 138 -51.06 1.31 19.93
C VAL A 138 -51.72 2.65 19.72
N SER A 139 -51.03 3.78 19.85
CA SER A 139 -51.59 5.11 19.66
C SER A 139 -52.12 5.32 18.22
N THR A 140 -51.40 4.77 17.22
CA THR A 140 -51.84 4.83 15.80
C THR A 140 -53.15 4.04 15.60
N VAL A 141 -53.23 2.81 16.12
CA VAL A 141 -54.43 1.97 16.04
C VAL A 141 -55.57 2.56 16.84
N MET A 142 -55.32 3.16 18.01
CA MET A 142 -56.32 3.81 18.82
C MET A 142 -56.89 5.08 18.17
N SER A 143 -56.22 5.67 17.20
CA SER A 143 -56.74 6.79 16.39
C SER A 143 -57.76 6.37 15.35
N TRP A 144 -57.98 5.07 15.15
CA TRP A 144 -58.96 4.57 14.21
C TRP A 144 -60.38 4.67 14.76
N PRO A 145 -61.43 4.54 13.96
CA PRO A 145 -62.84 4.71 14.44
C PRO A 145 -63.17 3.75 15.56
N GLU A 146 -63.72 4.24 16.66
CA GLU A 146 -64.17 3.44 17.80
C GLU A 146 -65.24 2.43 17.37
N GLY A 147 -65.20 1.23 17.94
CA GLY A 147 -66.08 0.14 17.55
C GLY A 147 -65.55 -0.74 16.35
N SER A 148 -64.42 -0.36 15.76
CA SER A 148 -63.78 -1.11 14.69
C SER A 148 -63.38 -2.52 15.15
N ARG A 149 -63.64 -3.53 14.31
CA ARG A 149 -63.23 -4.92 14.56
C ARG A 149 -61.81 -5.13 14.05
N LEU A 150 -60.84 -5.19 14.97
CA LEU A 150 -59.42 -5.39 14.63
C LEU A 150 -59.08 -6.88 14.58
N THR A 151 -58.27 -7.27 13.62
CA THR A 151 -57.57 -8.55 13.59
C THR A 151 -56.07 -8.26 13.64
N ILE A 152 -55.40 -8.74 14.70
CA ILE A 152 -53.96 -8.58 14.90
C ILE A 152 -53.27 -9.87 14.46
N MET A 153 -52.30 -9.74 13.59
CA MET A 153 -51.63 -10.89 12.92
C MET A 153 -50.11 -10.73 12.96
N ALA A 154 -49.42 -11.86 13.03
CA ALA A 154 -47.99 -11.99 12.97
C ALA A 154 -47.58 -12.53 11.58
N PRO A 155 -46.89 -11.71 10.71
CA PRO A 155 -46.48 -12.16 9.37
C PRO A 155 -45.16 -12.98 9.46
N ILE A 156 -45.32 -14.32 9.55
CA ILE A 156 -44.18 -15.22 9.71
C ILE A 156 -43.49 -15.62 8.42
N ILE A 157 -44.23 -15.68 7.32
CA ILE A 157 -43.70 -15.98 5.98
C ILE A 157 -44.14 -14.90 5.00
N ARG A 158 -43.22 -14.38 4.20
CA ARG A 158 -43.50 -13.40 3.12
C ARG A 158 -42.76 -13.81 1.86
N ASN A 159 -43.50 -14.04 0.79
CA ASN A 159 -43.02 -14.26 -0.58
C ASN A 159 -41.96 -15.37 -0.71
N LYS A 160 -42.06 -16.44 0.10
CA LYS A 160 -41.15 -17.58 0.10
C LYS A 160 -41.79 -18.87 -0.38
N LYS A 161 -41.02 -19.69 -1.13
CA LYS A 161 -41.44 -21.04 -1.55
C LYS A 161 -41.35 -22.04 -0.41
N GLY A 162 -42.30 -22.93 -0.31
CA GLY A 162 -42.28 -24.01 0.70
C GLY A 162 -43.66 -24.60 1.00
N ALA A 163 -43.74 -25.81 1.51
CA ALA A 163 -44.99 -26.46 1.94
C ALA A 163 -45.37 -26.18 3.40
N TYR A 164 -44.46 -25.70 4.22
CA TYR A 164 -44.61 -25.21 5.59
C TYR A 164 -45.38 -26.14 6.59
N LYS A 165 -45.46 -27.45 6.34
CA LYS A 165 -46.15 -28.40 7.20
C LYS A 165 -45.67 -28.37 8.66
N ASP A 166 -44.35 -28.39 8.85
CA ASP A 166 -43.73 -28.33 10.21
C ASP A 166 -44.05 -26.99 10.92
N THR A 167 -44.15 -25.91 10.17
CA THR A 167 -44.52 -24.59 10.72
C THR A 167 -45.97 -24.59 11.21
N PHE A 168 -46.92 -25.12 10.45
CA PHE A 168 -48.29 -25.22 10.88
C PHE A 168 -48.44 -26.16 12.12
N GLU A 169 -47.73 -27.29 12.15
CA GLU A 169 -47.72 -28.16 13.30
C GLU A 169 -47.16 -27.51 14.59
N LYS A 170 -46.13 -26.67 14.42
CA LYS A 170 -45.58 -25.90 15.54
C LYS A 170 -46.59 -24.89 16.06
N LEU A 171 -47.20 -24.10 15.19
CA LEU A 171 -48.20 -23.10 15.54
C LEU A 171 -49.45 -23.76 16.24
N ARG A 172 -49.86 -24.95 15.82
CA ARG A 172 -50.91 -25.72 16.45
C ARG A 172 -50.53 -26.13 17.87
N ARG A 173 -49.30 -26.58 18.08
CA ARG A 173 -48.74 -26.90 19.41
C ARG A 173 -48.64 -25.69 20.34
N ASP A 174 -48.31 -24.52 19.77
CA ASP A 174 -48.19 -23.27 20.49
C ASP A 174 -49.57 -22.64 20.81
N GLY A 175 -50.68 -23.27 20.40
CA GLY A 175 -52.10 -22.90 20.75
C GLY A 175 -52.76 -21.91 19.83
N TYR A 176 -52.14 -21.59 18.68
CA TYR A 176 -52.81 -20.74 17.67
C TYR A 176 -53.92 -21.52 16.93
N VAL A 177 -55.00 -20.81 16.59
CA VAL A 177 -56.19 -21.43 16.02
C VAL A 177 -56.34 -21.11 14.52
N ARG A 178 -55.86 -19.94 14.06
CA ARG A 178 -56.10 -19.43 12.71
C ARG A 178 -54.81 -18.88 12.10
N VAL A 179 -54.70 -19.09 10.79
CA VAL A 179 -53.66 -18.46 9.95
C VAL A 179 -54.35 -17.86 8.73
N ARG A 180 -53.76 -16.77 8.21
CA ARG A 180 -54.10 -16.26 6.90
C ARG A 180 -53.00 -16.71 5.94
N VAL A 181 -53.40 -17.43 4.89
CA VAL A 181 -52.52 -17.95 3.85
C VAL A 181 -52.94 -17.35 2.51
N ASP A 182 -52.03 -16.65 1.86
CA ASP A 182 -52.23 -15.98 0.57
C ASP A 182 -53.51 -15.10 0.55
N GLY A 183 -53.82 -14.44 1.68
CA GLY A 183 -54.98 -13.59 1.87
C GLY A 183 -56.21 -14.26 2.43
N GLU A 184 -56.31 -15.60 2.45
CA GLU A 184 -57.44 -16.37 2.98
C GLU A 184 -57.19 -16.84 4.44
N VAL A 185 -58.18 -16.64 5.31
CA VAL A 185 -58.09 -17.10 6.68
C VAL A 185 -58.53 -18.59 6.74
N LYS A 186 -57.62 -19.46 7.26
CA LYS A 186 -57.81 -20.89 7.39
C LYS A 186 -57.68 -21.29 8.87
N MET A 187 -58.40 -22.36 9.25
CA MET A 187 -58.23 -22.95 10.58
C MET A 187 -56.99 -23.84 10.60
N LEU A 188 -56.21 -23.78 11.65
CA LEU A 188 -55.02 -24.66 11.84
C LEU A 188 -55.44 -26.11 12.11
N GLU A 189 -56.70 -26.36 12.52
CA GLU A 189 -57.24 -27.71 12.70
C GLU A 189 -57.43 -28.43 11.36
N ASP A 190 -57.67 -27.67 10.27
CA ASP A 190 -57.80 -28.22 8.91
C ASP A 190 -56.44 -28.59 8.35
N GLU A 191 -56.43 -29.54 7.39
CA GLU A 191 -55.21 -29.87 6.67
C GLU A 191 -54.90 -28.80 5.61
N ILE A 192 -53.82 -28.02 5.81
CA ILE A 192 -53.41 -26.96 4.92
C ILE A 192 -52.30 -27.50 4.00
N GLU A 193 -52.64 -27.79 2.75
CA GLU A 193 -51.67 -28.21 1.75
C GLU A 193 -51.24 -27.00 0.88
N LEU A 194 -49.92 -26.77 0.78
CA LEU A 194 -49.34 -25.70 -0.03
C LEU A 194 -48.39 -26.28 -1.05
N ASP A 195 -48.36 -25.69 -2.23
CA ASP A 195 -47.41 -26.03 -3.30
C ASP A 195 -46.02 -25.55 -2.96
N LYS A 196 -45.08 -26.49 -2.76
CA LYS A 196 -43.69 -26.23 -2.42
C LYS A 196 -42.95 -25.34 -3.44
N ASN A 197 -43.45 -25.28 -4.69
CA ASN A 197 -42.78 -24.50 -5.77
C ASN A 197 -43.36 -23.10 -5.92
N ARG A 198 -44.52 -22.82 -5.29
CA ARG A 198 -45.18 -21.52 -5.28
C ARG A 198 -44.72 -20.69 -4.08
N LYS A 199 -44.70 -19.38 -4.24
CA LYS A 199 -44.43 -18.44 -3.16
C LYS A 199 -45.69 -18.19 -2.36
N HIS A 200 -45.56 -18.19 -1.03
CA HIS A 200 -46.71 -18.05 -0.12
C HIS A 200 -46.45 -16.93 0.88
N ASP A 201 -47.54 -16.31 1.32
CA ASP A 201 -47.58 -15.38 2.44
C ASP A 201 -48.42 -16.01 3.57
N ILE A 202 -47.84 -16.10 4.80
CA ILE A 202 -48.50 -16.72 5.94
C ILE A 202 -48.44 -15.80 7.14
N ASP A 203 -49.62 -15.41 7.64
CA ASP A 203 -49.79 -14.62 8.84
C ASP A 203 -50.51 -15.46 9.93
N VAL A 204 -50.03 -15.43 11.12
CA VAL A 204 -50.71 -16.04 12.27
C VAL A 204 -51.65 -15.04 12.90
N VAL A 205 -52.93 -15.39 13.04
CA VAL A 205 -53.92 -14.57 13.73
C VAL A 205 -53.68 -14.68 15.22
N VAL A 206 -53.16 -13.59 15.83
CA VAL A 206 -52.85 -13.54 17.27
C VAL A 206 -54.09 -13.24 18.10
N ASP A 207 -54.88 -12.18 17.71
CA ASP A 207 -56.03 -11.77 18.47
C ASP A 207 -57.06 -11.04 17.55
N ARG A 208 -58.32 -10.98 18.04
CA ARG A 208 -59.42 -10.21 17.44
C ARG A 208 -60.05 -9.34 18.51
N ILE A 209 -59.96 -8.00 18.34
CA ILE A 209 -60.38 -7.02 19.35
C ILE A 209 -61.39 -6.06 18.73
N ILE A 210 -62.36 -5.61 19.55
CA ILE A 210 -63.20 -4.46 19.19
C ILE A 210 -62.54 -3.22 19.81
N LEU A 211 -62.22 -2.24 18.96
CA LEU A 211 -61.48 -1.06 19.39
C LEU A 211 -62.37 -0.18 20.34
N ARG A 212 -61.93 -0.07 21.59
CA ARG A 212 -62.50 0.77 22.66
C ARG A 212 -61.36 1.25 23.53
N GLU A 213 -61.52 2.35 24.25
CA GLU A 213 -60.46 2.84 25.14
C GLU A 213 -60.02 1.77 26.19
N GLU A 214 -60.98 0.96 26.67
CA GLU A 214 -60.74 -0.12 27.63
C GLU A 214 -59.90 -1.27 27.02
N SER A 215 -59.84 -1.41 25.70
CA SER A 215 -59.12 -2.49 25.00
C SER A 215 -57.64 -2.13 24.78
N ARG A 216 -57.18 -0.98 25.20
CA ARG A 216 -55.79 -0.47 24.95
C ARG A 216 -54.71 -1.43 25.51
N GLY A 217 -54.88 -1.90 26.76
CA GLY A 217 -53.93 -2.87 27.32
C GLY A 217 -53.88 -4.18 26.57
N ARG A 218 -55.04 -4.76 26.19
CA ARG A 218 -55.13 -5.98 25.36
C ARG A 218 -54.51 -5.80 23.97
N LEU A 219 -54.71 -4.63 23.37
CA LEU A 219 -54.08 -4.30 22.08
C LEU A 219 -52.56 -4.27 22.18
N HIS A 220 -52.03 -3.68 23.30
CA HIS A 220 -50.61 -3.66 23.56
C HIS A 220 -50.03 -5.07 23.66
N ASP A 221 -50.63 -5.97 24.48
CA ASP A 221 -50.16 -7.34 24.68
C ASP A 221 -50.24 -8.17 23.41
N SER A 222 -51.31 -7.97 22.64
CA SER A 222 -51.48 -8.69 21.35
C SER A 222 -50.48 -8.21 20.28
N LEU A 223 -50.16 -6.95 20.24
CA LEU A 223 -49.09 -6.39 19.37
C LEU A 223 -47.72 -6.92 19.82
N GLU A 224 -47.43 -6.92 21.15
CA GLU A 224 -46.18 -7.46 21.66
C GLU A 224 -46.00 -8.94 21.30
N THR A 225 -47.07 -9.73 21.42
CA THR A 225 -47.07 -11.14 21.02
C THR A 225 -46.82 -11.28 19.50
N ALA A 226 -47.52 -10.50 18.68
CA ALA A 226 -47.35 -10.55 17.23
C ALA A 226 -45.92 -10.15 16.79
N LEU A 227 -45.36 -9.10 17.38
CA LEU A 227 -43.98 -8.66 17.15
C LEU A 227 -42.96 -9.74 17.55
N SER A 228 -43.16 -10.39 18.69
CA SER A 228 -42.28 -11.47 19.12
C SER A 228 -42.31 -12.68 18.18
N LEU A 229 -43.49 -13.04 17.68
CA LEU A 229 -43.70 -14.19 16.80
C LEU A 229 -43.13 -13.97 15.38
N ALA A 230 -43.22 -12.76 14.86
CA ALA A 230 -42.82 -12.40 13.50
C ALA A 230 -41.56 -11.52 13.46
N ASN A 231 -40.64 -11.74 14.39
CA ASN A 231 -39.33 -11.01 14.42
C ASN A 231 -39.48 -9.48 14.28
N GLY A 232 -40.43 -8.91 15.04
CA GLY A 232 -40.60 -7.47 15.12
C GLY A 232 -41.60 -6.89 14.09
N MET A 233 -42.42 -7.72 13.44
CA MET A 233 -43.47 -7.28 12.52
C MET A 233 -44.86 -7.65 13.05
N ALA A 234 -45.87 -6.79 12.87
CA ALA A 234 -47.24 -7.05 13.16
C ALA A 234 -48.14 -6.42 12.11
N VAL A 235 -49.22 -7.09 11.78
CA VAL A 235 -50.27 -6.59 10.83
C VAL A 235 -51.56 -6.38 11.62
N VAL A 236 -52.15 -5.21 11.51
CA VAL A 236 -53.47 -4.93 12.06
C VAL A 236 -54.44 -4.64 10.91
N MET A 237 -55.52 -5.39 10.89
CA MET A 237 -56.54 -5.26 9.82
C MET A 237 -57.90 -4.90 10.40
N THR A 238 -58.64 -4.00 9.76
CA THR A 238 -60.02 -3.68 10.04
C THR A 238 -60.78 -3.38 8.75
N GLY A 239 -61.79 -4.19 8.42
CA GLY A 239 -62.47 -4.07 7.11
C GLY A 239 -61.46 -4.19 5.95
N ASP A 240 -61.47 -3.24 5.04
CA ASP A 240 -60.55 -3.16 3.90
C ASP A 240 -59.21 -2.47 4.22
N ARG A 241 -59.02 -1.94 5.45
CA ARG A 241 -57.79 -1.31 5.88
C ARG A 241 -56.88 -2.33 6.53
N GLU A 242 -55.70 -2.49 5.93
CA GLU A 242 -54.61 -3.28 6.51
C GLU A 242 -53.42 -2.35 6.71
N GLU A 243 -52.78 -2.43 7.88
CA GLU A 243 -51.61 -1.67 8.17
C GLU A 243 -50.51 -2.56 8.79
N LEU A 244 -49.33 -2.54 8.18
CA LEU A 244 -48.14 -3.24 8.67
C LEU A 244 -47.37 -2.36 9.61
N PHE A 245 -47.16 -2.84 10.82
CA PHE A 245 -46.33 -2.23 11.84
C PHE A 245 -45.01 -2.97 11.98
N SER A 246 -43.95 -2.27 12.28
CA SER A 246 -42.65 -2.89 12.52
C SER A 246 -41.92 -2.18 13.69
N SER A 247 -41.53 -2.98 14.68
CA SER A 247 -40.59 -2.52 15.70
C SER A 247 -39.14 -2.51 15.19
N ASN A 248 -38.89 -3.20 14.09
CA ASN A 248 -37.62 -3.19 13.37
C ASN A 248 -37.68 -2.16 12.26
N TYR A 249 -36.50 -1.73 11.82
CA TYR A 249 -36.37 -0.86 10.64
C TYR A 249 -36.77 -1.64 9.37
N ALA A 250 -38.06 -1.64 8.98
CA ALA A 250 -38.57 -2.32 7.81
C ALA A 250 -39.37 -1.41 6.89
N CYS A 251 -39.18 -1.53 5.58
CA CYS A 251 -39.94 -0.79 4.56
C CYS A 251 -41.37 -1.31 4.50
N ARG A 252 -42.36 -0.43 4.62
CA ARG A 252 -43.78 -0.76 4.57
C ARG A 252 -44.28 -1.27 3.21
N ILE A 253 -43.52 -0.98 2.14
CA ILE A 253 -43.92 -1.33 0.75
C ILE A 253 -43.33 -2.67 0.31
N CYS A 254 -42.02 -2.91 0.50
CA CYS A 254 -41.35 -4.10 -0.01
C CYS A 254 -40.81 -5.05 1.06
N GLY A 255 -40.96 -4.72 2.36
CA GLY A 255 -40.47 -5.54 3.46
C GLY A 255 -38.94 -5.54 3.63
N PHE A 256 -38.20 -4.71 2.88
CA PHE A 256 -36.76 -4.57 3.11
C PHE A 256 -36.50 -4.13 4.57
N SER A 257 -35.70 -4.88 5.31
CA SER A 257 -35.45 -4.65 6.72
C SER A 257 -33.96 -4.45 7.00
N VAL A 258 -33.68 -3.56 7.94
CA VAL A 258 -32.35 -3.30 8.46
C VAL A 258 -32.31 -3.78 9.91
N PRO A 259 -31.29 -4.54 10.33
CA PRO A 259 -31.16 -4.97 11.72
C PRO A 259 -30.92 -3.76 12.62
N LYS A 260 -30.91 -4.01 13.94
CA LYS A 260 -30.58 -2.95 14.91
C LYS A 260 -29.29 -2.24 14.52
N LEU A 261 -29.33 -0.93 14.52
CA LEU A 261 -28.18 -0.10 14.15
C LEU A 261 -27.09 -0.21 15.24
N GLU A 262 -26.10 -1.02 14.96
CA GLU A 262 -24.91 -1.21 15.81
C GLU A 262 -23.63 -0.88 15.01
N PRO A 263 -22.54 -0.46 15.67
CA PRO A 263 -21.28 -0.16 14.96
C PRO A 263 -20.75 -1.34 14.13
N ARG A 264 -21.07 -2.58 14.49
CA ARG A 264 -20.69 -3.79 13.74
C ARG A 264 -21.35 -3.87 12.36
N LEU A 265 -22.57 -3.32 12.21
CA LEU A 265 -23.28 -3.28 10.91
C LEU A 265 -22.51 -2.46 9.87
N PHE A 266 -21.75 -1.47 10.29
CA PHE A 266 -20.97 -0.58 9.43
C PHE A 266 -19.51 -1.03 9.28
N SER A 267 -19.16 -2.21 9.78
CA SER A 267 -17.81 -2.76 9.68
C SER A 267 -17.71 -3.76 8.53
N PHE A 268 -16.87 -3.48 7.55
CA PHE A 268 -16.55 -4.44 6.49
C PHE A 268 -15.64 -5.60 6.97
N ASN A 269 -15.12 -5.53 8.20
CA ASN A 269 -14.38 -6.62 8.86
C ASN A 269 -15.29 -7.53 9.71
N ALA A 270 -16.55 -7.16 9.92
CA ALA A 270 -17.51 -7.95 10.67
C ALA A 270 -18.50 -8.64 9.71
N PRO A 271 -18.84 -9.94 9.91
CA PRO A 271 -19.77 -10.66 9.05
C PRO A 271 -21.15 -10.00 8.90
N LEU A 272 -21.60 -9.28 9.94
CA LEU A 272 -22.89 -8.58 9.95
C LEU A 272 -22.95 -7.43 8.91
N GLY A 273 -21.85 -6.72 8.69
CA GLY A 273 -21.79 -5.56 7.80
C GLY A 273 -21.12 -5.83 6.47
N ALA A 274 -20.27 -6.85 6.39
CA ALA A 274 -19.51 -7.17 5.18
C ALA A 274 -20.39 -7.67 4.04
N CYS A 275 -20.00 -7.37 2.81
CA CYS A 275 -20.57 -8.03 1.64
C CYS A 275 -20.27 -9.54 1.70
N ASP A 276 -21.28 -10.38 1.52
CA ASP A 276 -21.20 -11.84 1.61
C ASP A 276 -20.43 -12.50 0.45
N VAL A 277 -20.21 -11.79 -0.66
CA VAL A 277 -19.44 -12.28 -1.81
C VAL A 277 -17.96 -12.02 -1.64
N CYS A 278 -17.56 -10.78 -1.35
CA CYS A 278 -16.15 -10.41 -1.21
C CYS A 278 -15.67 -10.41 0.25
N HIS A 279 -16.53 -10.73 1.20
CA HIS A 279 -16.22 -10.73 2.65
C HIS A 279 -15.52 -9.44 3.14
N GLY A 280 -15.94 -8.30 2.60
CA GLY A 280 -15.43 -6.99 2.98
C GLY A 280 -14.17 -6.53 2.24
N LEU A 281 -13.66 -7.30 1.27
CA LEU A 281 -12.48 -6.92 0.47
C LEU A 281 -12.80 -5.83 -0.58
N GLY A 282 -14.04 -5.81 -1.11
CA GLY A 282 -14.45 -4.91 -2.17
C GLY A 282 -14.06 -5.38 -3.57
N ILE A 283 -13.14 -6.31 -3.66
CA ILE A 283 -12.63 -6.90 -4.91
C ILE A 283 -12.85 -8.41 -4.90
N THR A 284 -12.88 -8.98 -6.10
CA THR A 284 -12.83 -10.42 -6.35
C THR A 284 -11.69 -10.69 -7.32
N GLU A 285 -10.98 -11.79 -7.10
CA GLU A 285 -9.94 -12.25 -8.01
C GLU A 285 -10.58 -13.20 -9.02
N GLU A 286 -10.46 -12.89 -10.28
CA GLU A 286 -10.96 -13.67 -11.40
C GLU A 286 -9.85 -13.97 -12.40
N VAL A 287 -9.99 -15.06 -13.17
CA VAL A 287 -9.03 -15.37 -14.22
C VAL A 287 -9.16 -14.38 -15.38
N ASP A 288 -8.06 -13.70 -15.68
CA ASP A 288 -7.93 -12.82 -16.84
C ASP A 288 -7.81 -13.65 -18.12
N LEU A 289 -8.82 -13.55 -18.97
CA LEU A 289 -8.86 -14.28 -20.24
C LEU A 289 -7.75 -13.83 -21.21
N ASP A 290 -7.37 -12.56 -21.17
CA ASP A 290 -6.29 -12.03 -22.01
C ASP A 290 -4.93 -12.56 -21.54
N SER A 291 -4.77 -12.79 -20.24
CA SER A 291 -3.59 -13.45 -19.66
C SER A 291 -3.56 -14.95 -19.92
N LEU A 292 -4.72 -15.59 -19.98
CA LEU A 292 -4.85 -17.01 -20.25
C LEU A 292 -4.67 -17.32 -21.76
N ILE A 293 -5.23 -16.47 -22.63
CA ILE A 293 -5.21 -16.56 -24.09
C ILE A 293 -4.61 -15.28 -24.68
N PRO A 294 -3.27 -15.12 -24.61
CA PRO A 294 -2.61 -13.87 -25.02
C PRO A 294 -2.67 -13.58 -26.51
N ASP A 295 -2.81 -14.60 -27.31
CA ASP A 295 -2.85 -14.51 -28.78
C ASP A 295 -3.90 -15.50 -29.33
N PRO A 296 -5.15 -15.06 -29.53
CA PRO A 296 -6.22 -15.91 -30.01
C PRO A 296 -6.03 -16.36 -31.48
N SER A 297 -5.02 -15.82 -32.19
CA SER A 297 -4.66 -16.30 -33.54
C SER A 297 -3.90 -17.62 -33.51
N LYS A 298 -3.36 -18.03 -32.35
CA LYS A 298 -2.69 -19.29 -32.15
C LYS A 298 -3.66 -20.42 -31.83
N SER A 299 -3.32 -21.62 -32.24
CA SER A 299 -4.01 -22.84 -31.84
C SER A 299 -3.57 -23.31 -30.44
N ILE A 300 -4.31 -24.26 -29.86
CA ILE A 300 -3.97 -24.89 -28.59
C ILE A 300 -2.58 -25.51 -28.64
N ARG A 301 -2.26 -26.25 -29.73
CA ARG A 301 -0.93 -26.87 -29.95
C ARG A 301 0.21 -25.88 -30.11
N GLN A 302 -0.08 -24.70 -30.65
CA GLN A 302 0.88 -23.59 -30.74
C GLN A 302 1.05 -22.83 -29.42
N GLY A 303 0.44 -23.31 -28.34
CA GLY A 303 0.49 -22.68 -27.02
C GLY A 303 -0.44 -21.47 -26.87
N GLY A 304 -1.56 -21.43 -27.61
CA GLY A 304 -2.57 -20.37 -27.52
C GLY A 304 -3.20 -20.25 -26.13
N ILE A 305 -3.29 -21.37 -25.36
CA ILE A 305 -3.65 -21.36 -23.95
C ILE A 305 -2.37 -21.44 -23.12
N ARG A 306 -2.01 -20.37 -22.45
CA ARG A 306 -0.73 -20.23 -21.71
C ARG A 306 -0.57 -21.27 -20.61
N TYR A 307 -1.65 -21.69 -19.96
CA TYR A 307 -1.62 -22.68 -18.88
C TYR A 307 -1.05 -24.01 -19.37
N TYR A 308 -1.49 -24.49 -20.54
CA TYR A 308 -1.07 -25.77 -21.11
C TYR A 308 0.19 -25.69 -21.97
N LYS A 309 0.73 -24.51 -22.26
CA LYS A 309 1.83 -24.31 -23.24
C LYS A 309 2.99 -25.28 -23.12
N ASN A 310 3.40 -25.64 -21.90
CA ASN A 310 4.57 -26.47 -21.62
C ASN A 310 4.24 -27.97 -21.49
N ILE A 311 2.96 -28.36 -21.50
CA ILE A 311 2.51 -29.74 -21.30
C ILE A 311 1.66 -30.28 -22.45
N VAL A 312 1.58 -29.53 -23.54
CA VAL A 312 0.90 -29.94 -24.78
C VAL A 312 1.50 -31.22 -25.28
N ASP A 313 0.64 -32.17 -25.64
CA ASP A 313 1.01 -33.50 -26.20
C ASP A 313 1.99 -34.31 -25.33
N THR A 314 2.02 -34.06 -24.03
CA THR A 314 2.81 -34.85 -23.06
C THR A 314 1.93 -35.87 -22.32
N GLU A 315 2.56 -36.77 -21.56
CA GLU A 315 1.88 -37.74 -20.67
C GLU A 315 1.33 -37.08 -19.36
N ASN A 316 1.33 -35.76 -19.26
CA ASN A 316 0.80 -35.07 -18.11
C ASN A 316 -0.71 -35.34 -17.94
N ILE A 317 -1.15 -35.72 -16.76
CA ILE A 317 -2.55 -36.08 -16.45
C ILE A 317 -3.51 -34.93 -16.77
N GLU A 318 -3.13 -33.70 -16.50
CA GLU A 318 -3.97 -32.52 -16.78
C GLU A 318 -4.13 -32.31 -18.29
N TRP A 319 -3.08 -32.51 -19.07
CA TRP A 319 -3.16 -32.46 -20.51
C TRP A 319 -4.06 -33.56 -21.08
N GLN A 320 -3.88 -34.82 -20.62
CA GLN A 320 -4.73 -35.96 -21.05
C GLN A 320 -6.21 -35.69 -20.76
N THR A 321 -6.52 -35.16 -19.60
CA THR A 321 -7.90 -34.82 -19.21
C THR A 321 -8.45 -33.71 -20.08
N PHE A 322 -7.71 -32.64 -20.30
CA PHE A 322 -8.09 -31.51 -21.14
C PHE A 322 -8.23 -31.92 -22.62
N ALA A 323 -7.32 -32.72 -23.16
CA ALA A 323 -7.41 -33.23 -24.52
C ALA A 323 -8.68 -34.10 -24.73
N THR A 324 -9.09 -34.84 -23.69
CA THR A 324 -10.33 -35.62 -23.72
C THR A 324 -11.57 -34.70 -23.75
N LEU A 325 -11.55 -33.62 -23.00
CA LEU A 325 -12.61 -32.57 -23.05
C LEU A 325 -12.69 -31.99 -24.46
N CYS A 326 -11.56 -31.61 -25.04
CA CYS A 326 -11.50 -31.08 -26.40
C CYS A 326 -12.08 -32.08 -27.42
N LYS A 327 -11.75 -33.37 -27.31
CA LYS A 327 -12.29 -34.43 -28.18
C LYS A 327 -13.80 -34.59 -28.04
N ALA A 328 -14.33 -34.55 -26.81
CA ALA A 328 -15.76 -34.68 -26.54
C ALA A 328 -16.60 -33.56 -27.16
N TYR A 329 -16.05 -32.34 -27.22
CA TYR A 329 -16.68 -31.15 -27.82
C TYR A 329 -16.20 -30.89 -29.26
N LYS A 330 -15.52 -31.82 -29.88
CA LYS A 330 -15.03 -31.73 -31.27
C LYS A 330 -14.18 -30.48 -31.51
N VAL A 331 -13.34 -30.11 -30.52
CA VAL A 331 -12.41 -29.00 -30.62
C VAL A 331 -11.18 -29.52 -31.40
N ASP A 332 -10.85 -28.87 -32.48
CA ASP A 332 -9.62 -29.12 -33.25
C ASP A 332 -8.47 -28.37 -32.57
N LEU A 333 -7.46 -29.11 -32.09
CA LEU A 333 -6.32 -28.55 -31.35
C LEU A 333 -5.36 -27.72 -32.23
N ASP A 334 -5.46 -27.87 -33.56
CA ASP A 334 -4.65 -27.14 -34.55
C ASP A 334 -5.35 -25.88 -35.07
N LYS A 335 -6.64 -25.70 -34.77
CA LYS A 335 -7.42 -24.55 -35.19
C LYS A 335 -7.12 -23.34 -34.31
N PRO A 336 -6.99 -22.10 -34.86
CA PRO A 336 -6.87 -20.87 -34.06
C PRO A 336 -8.03 -20.70 -33.09
N LEU A 337 -7.73 -20.25 -31.86
CA LEU A 337 -8.73 -20.09 -30.80
C LEU A 337 -9.85 -19.12 -31.19
N LYS A 338 -9.53 -18.06 -31.96
CA LYS A 338 -10.50 -17.08 -32.46
C LYS A 338 -11.57 -17.68 -33.38
N ASP A 339 -11.26 -18.82 -34.04
CA ASP A 339 -12.13 -19.46 -35.01
C ASP A 339 -12.98 -20.59 -34.40
N LEU A 340 -12.86 -20.84 -33.09
CA LEU A 340 -13.67 -21.79 -32.33
C LEU A 340 -15.08 -21.25 -32.10
N THR A 341 -16.07 -22.15 -32.03
CA THR A 341 -17.45 -21.78 -31.69
C THR A 341 -17.59 -21.36 -30.23
N LYS A 342 -18.61 -20.59 -29.93
CA LYS A 342 -18.90 -20.17 -28.53
C LYS A 342 -19.05 -21.36 -27.58
N THR A 343 -19.69 -22.46 -28.04
CA THR A 343 -19.85 -23.70 -27.24
C THR A 343 -18.51 -24.36 -26.96
N GLN A 344 -17.63 -24.43 -27.97
CA GLN A 344 -16.27 -25.00 -27.82
C GLN A 344 -15.43 -24.16 -26.85
N MET A 345 -15.44 -22.85 -27.01
CA MET A 345 -14.72 -21.95 -26.11
C MET A 345 -15.28 -22.02 -24.69
N HIS A 346 -16.61 -22.12 -24.52
CA HIS A 346 -17.22 -22.31 -23.19
C HIS A 346 -16.76 -23.60 -22.53
N ALA A 347 -16.72 -24.73 -23.27
CA ALA A 347 -16.21 -26.00 -22.74
C ALA A 347 -14.74 -25.92 -22.35
N ILE A 348 -13.89 -25.26 -23.14
CA ILE A 348 -12.47 -25.03 -22.83
C ILE A 348 -12.31 -24.25 -21.53
N LEU A 349 -13.10 -23.20 -21.33
CA LEU A 349 -12.96 -22.30 -20.19
C LEU A 349 -13.61 -22.84 -18.92
N TYR A 350 -14.84 -23.37 -19.02
CA TYR A 350 -15.67 -23.72 -17.86
C TYR A 350 -15.85 -25.23 -17.65
N GLY A 351 -15.59 -26.04 -18.68
CA GLY A 351 -15.65 -27.51 -18.60
C GLY A 351 -16.87 -28.12 -19.25
N SER A 352 -17.10 -29.40 -18.93
CA SER A 352 -18.20 -30.19 -19.51
C SER A 352 -19.52 -29.96 -18.80
N ASP A 353 -20.60 -29.91 -19.59
CA ASP A 353 -22.01 -29.84 -19.11
C ASP A 353 -22.58 -31.24 -18.76
N ARG A 354 -21.83 -32.30 -19.02
CA ARG A 354 -22.20 -33.72 -18.79
C ARG A 354 -21.00 -34.55 -18.38
N PRO A 355 -21.21 -35.66 -17.67
CA PRO A 355 -20.12 -36.58 -17.38
C PRO A 355 -19.49 -37.15 -18.65
N ILE A 356 -18.18 -37.23 -18.69
CA ILE A 356 -17.40 -37.78 -19.78
C ILE A 356 -16.62 -38.97 -19.26
N ALA A 357 -16.74 -40.12 -19.93
CA ALA A 357 -15.89 -41.28 -19.67
C ALA A 357 -14.51 -41.09 -20.30
N TYR A 358 -13.44 -41.17 -19.50
CA TYR A 358 -12.08 -40.98 -19.95
C TYR A 358 -11.10 -41.86 -19.20
N SER A 359 -9.98 -42.17 -19.87
CA SER A 359 -8.86 -42.90 -19.30
C SER A 359 -7.64 -42.05 -19.29
N ILE A 360 -6.95 -42.01 -18.16
CA ILE A 360 -5.67 -41.30 -17.94
C ILE A 360 -4.59 -42.34 -17.60
N THR A 361 -3.39 -42.13 -18.12
CA THR A 361 -2.23 -42.94 -17.78
C THR A 361 -1.31 -42.12 -16.87
N SER A 362 -0.98 -42.66 -15.70
CA SER A 362 0.00 -42.01 -14.82
C SER A 362 1.42 -42.16 -15.32
N SER A 363 2.33 -41.33 -14.82
CA SER A 363 3.79 -41.45 -15.14
C SER A 363 4.41 -42.82 -14.78
N GLY A 364 3.74 -43.62 -13.94
CA GLY A 364 4.09 -44.99 -13.59
C GLY A 364 3.44 -46.06 -14.48
N GLY A 365 2.73 -45.67 -15.57
CA GLY A 365 2.08 -46.60 -16.50
C GLY A 365 0.72 -47.14 -16.08
N ASN A 366 0.22 -46.78 -14.90
CA ASN A 366 -1.10 -47.22 -14.42
C ASN A 366 -2.21 -46.47 -15.15
N LYS A 367 -3.22 -47.21 -15.63
CA LYS A 367 -4.40 -46.66 -16.30
C LYS A 367 -5.57 -46.55 -15.31
N TYR A 368 -6.18 -45.39 -15.30
CA TYR A 368 -7.39 -45.11 -14.47
C TYR A 368 -8.51 -44.68 -15.41
N THR A 369 -9.66 -45.30 -15.31
CA THR A 369 -10.87 -44.90 -16.05
C THR A 369 -11.79 -44.18 -15.06
N ARG A 370 -12.29 -43.01 -15.48
CA ARG A 370 -13.23 -42.19 -14.73
C ARG A 370 -14.42 -41.82 -15.62
N ASN A 371 -15.56 -41.57 -14.99
CA ASN A 371 -16.74 -41.02 -15.64
C ASN A 371 -17.21 -39.85 -14.77
N ASP A 372 -16.79 -38.64 -15.14
CA ASP A 372 -16.99 -37.46 -14.30
C ASP A 372 -17.07 -36.19 -15.17
N TYR A 373 -17.48 -35.10 -14.55
CA TYR A 373 -17.39 -33.79 -15.17
C TYR A 373 -15.92 -33.33 -15.27
N ILE A 374 -15.53 -32.89 -16.45
CA ILE A 374 -14.16 -32.37 -16.68
C ILE A 374 -14.19 -30.85 -16.54
N GLU A 375 -13.39 -30.32 -15.63
CA GLU A 375 -13.25 -28.86 -15.44
C GLU A 375 -12.57 -28.18 -16.64
N GLY A 376 -13.03 -26.98 -16.98
CA GLY A 376 -12.33 -26.13 -17.93
C GLY A 376 -11.16 -25.40 -17.29
N VAL A 377 -10.29 -24.84 -18.12
CA VAL A 377 -9.02 -24.24 -17.67
C VAL A 377 -9.23 -23.04 -16.72
N LYS A 378 -10.27 -22.23 -16.94
CA LYS A 378 -10.60 -21.09 -16.03
C LYS A 378 -11.01 -21.61 -14.67
N SER A 379 -11.98 -22.50 -14.60
CA SER A 379 -12.48 -23.10 -13.35
C SER A 379 -11.38 -23.85 -12.59
N LEU A 380 -10.51 -24.56 -13.31
CA LEU A 380 -9.37 -25.27 -12.74
C LEU A 380 -8.38 -24.32 -12.05
N ILE A 381 -8.04 -23.20 -12.70
CA ILE A 381 -7.11 -22.21 -12.12
C ILE A 381 -7.73 -21.56 -10.88
N GLU A 382 -9.01 -21.11 -10.94
CA GLU A 382 -9.73 -20.50 -9.83
C GLU A 382 -9.78 -21.43 -8.62
N ARG A 383 -10.16 -22.69 -8.82
CA ARG A 383 -10.20 -23.68 -7.74
C ARG A 383 -8.82 -23.92 -7.13
N ARG A 384 -7.80 -24.18 -7.96
CA ARG A 384 -6.44 -24.44 -7.50
C ARG A 384 -5.78 -23.27 -6.81
N TYR A 385 -6.07 -22.05 -7.23
CA TYR A 385 -5.60 -20.85 -6.54
C TYR A 385 -6.10 -20.77 -5.09
N VAL A 386 -7.35 -21.19 -4.85
CA VAL A 386 -7.94 -21.22 -3.50
C VAL A 386 -7.42 -22.40 -2.67
N GLU A 387 -7.29 -23.58 -3.27
CA GLU A 387 -6.95 -24.83 -2.56
C GLU A 387 -5.45 -25.00 -2.27
N THR A 388 -4.57 -24.35 -3.04
CA THR A 388 -3.12 -24.58 -2.90
C THR A 388 -2.58 -23.98 -1.60
N THR A 389 -1.79 -24.77 -0.87
CA THR A 389 -1.03 -24.33 0.32
C THR A 389 0.42 -23.91 -0.01
N SER A 390 0.89 -24.20 -1.24
CA SER A 390 2.23 -23.85 -1.71
C SER A 390 2.27 -22.39 -2.14
N SER A 391 3.11 -21.58 -1.52
CA SER A 391 3.32 -20.17 -1.89
C SER A 391 3.76 -19.99 -3.34
N MET A 392 4.66 -20.85 -3.83
CA MET A 392 5.15 -20.82 -5.22
C MET A 392 4.03 -21.15 -6.22
N SER A 393 3.20 -22.15 -5.93
CA SER A 393 2.06 -22.52 -6.78
C SER A 393 1.02 -21.40 -6.78
N LYS A 394 0.75 -20.80 -5.62
CA LYS A 394 -0.18 -19.69 -5.49
C LYS A 394 0.27 -18.46 -6.30
N GLU A 395 1.56 -18.14 -6.23
CA GLU A 395 2.16 -17.06 -7.04
C GLU A 395 2.05 -17.33 -8.54
N TRP A 396 2.27 -18.58 -8.95
CA TRP A 396 2.11 -18.98 -10.35
C TRP A 396 0.66 -18.86 -10.85
N TYR A 397 -0.34 -19.35 -10.08
CA TYR A 397 -1.76 -19.19 -10.43
C TYR A 397 -2.16 -17.71 -10.44
N HIS A 398 -1.66 -16.92 -9.49
CA HIS A 398 -1.91 -15.46 -9.43
C HIS A 398 -1.47 -14.75 -10.72
N THR A 399 -0.50 -15.28 -11.49
CA THR A 399 -0.12 -14.70 -12.79
C THR A 399 -1.22 -14.77 -13.86
N PHE A 400 -2.28 -15.52 -13.63
CA PHE A 400 -3.48 -15.62 -14.48
C PHE A 400 -4.67 -14.86 -13.92
N MET A 401 -4.57 -14.32 -12.69
CA MET A 401 -5.66 -13.64 -12.02
C MET A 401 -5.56 -12.13 -12.21
N PHE A 402 -6.69 -11.46 -12.13
CA PHE A 402 -6.75 -10.00 -11.98
C PHE A 402 -7.80 -9.64 -10.95
N GLU A 403 -7.58 -8.52 -10.28
CA GLU A 403 -8.53 -7.98 -9.33
C GLU A 403 -9.60 -7.18 -10.05
N SER A 404 -10.86 -7.51 -9.81
CA SER A 404 -12.02 -6.76 -10.29
C SER A 404 -12.88 -6.27 -9.12
N PRO A 405 -13.59 -5.15 -9.27
CA PRO A 405 -14.57 -4.75 -8.27
C PRO A 405 -15.61 -5.86 -8.07
N CYS A 406 -15.92 -6.18 -6.82
CA CYS A 406 -16.89 -7.23 -6.48
C CYS A 406 -18.21 -7.00 -7.20
N PRO A 407 -18.75 -7.98 -7.95
CA PRO A 407 -19.95 -7.83 -8.76
C PRO A 407 -21.19 -7.50 -7.92
N LYS A 408 -21.25 -7.92 -6.66
CA LYS A 408 -22.39 -7.65 -5.76
C LYS A 408 -22.33 -6.25 -5.14
N CYS A 409 -21.22 -5.90 -4.51
CA CYS A 409 -21.13 -4.60 -3.85
C CYS A 409 -20.51 -3.49 -4.70
N GLY A 410 -20.00 -3.79 -5.91
CA GLY A 410 -19.38 -2.79 -6.78
C GLY A 410 -18.18 -2.07 -6.14
N GLY A 411 -17.38 -2.76 -5.35
CA GLY A 411 -16.24 -2.18 -4.62
C GLY A 411 -16.57 -1.62 -3.23
N ARG A 412 -17.85 -1.49 -2.86
CA ARG A 412 -18.30 -0.81 -1.63
C ARG A 412 -18.03 -1.57 -0.33
N ARG A 413 -17.59 -2.83 -0.38
CA ARG A 413 -17.20 -3.69 0.75
C ARG A 413 -18.32 -4.08 1.72
N LEU A 414 -19.33 -3.24 1.90
CA LEU A 414 -20.46 -3.41 2.82
C LEU A 414 -21.66 -4.06 2.11
N ASN A 415 -22.54 -4.67 2.91
CA ASN A 415 -23.80 -5.19 2.43
C ASN A 415 -24.83 -4.05 2.20
N GLU A 416 -25.94 -4.39 1.55
CA GLU A 416 -26.98 -3.43 1.19
C GLU A 416 -27.66 -2.80 2.41
N GLN A 417 -27.80 -3.55 3.50
CA GLN A 417 -28.40 -3.06 4.75
C GLN A 417 -27.56 -1.94 5.38
N ALA A 418 -26.25 -2.13 5.47
CA ALA A 418 -25.33 -1.08 5.97
C ALA A 418 -25.34 0.16 5.05
N LEU A 419 -25.35 -0.05 3.72
CA LEU A 419 -25.32 1.02 2.73
C LEU A 419 -26.66 1.77 2.63
N SER A 420 -27.75 1.20 3.13
CA SER A 420 -29.07 1.85 3.16
C SER A 420 -29.17 2.93 4.24
N VAL A 421 -28.28 2.94 5.22
CA VAL A 421 -28.31 3.92 6.33
C VAL A 421 -27.57 5.19 5.91
N ARG A 422 -28.19 6.35 6.17
CA ARG A 422 -27.65 7.67 5.84
C ARG A 422 -27.58 8.54 7.09
N VAL A 423 -26.58 9.41 7.11
CA VAL A 423 -26.49 10.60 7.99
C VAL A 423 -26.50 11.80 7.05
N GLY A 424 -27.46 12.72 7.24
CA GLY A 424 -27.73 13.71 6.22
C GLY A 424 -28.12 13.05 4.89
N ASP A 425 -27.43 13.38 3.82
CA ASP A 425 -27.65 12.88 2.48
C ASP A 425 -26.79 11.64 2.11
N ARG A 426 -25.83 11.22 2.97
CA ARG A 426 -24.79 10.26 2.61
C ARG A 426 -24.79 9.00 3.46
N ASN A 427 -24.52 7.85 2.81
CA ASN A 427 -24.16 6.62 3.51
C ASN A 427 -22.65 6.61 3.86
N ILE A 428 -22.23 5.67 4.72
CA ILE A 428 -20.87 5.62 5.21
C ILE A 428 -19.83 5.44 4.08
N HIS A 429 -20.11 4.66 3.06
CA HIS A 429 -19.20 4.48 1.93
C HIS A 429 -19.07 5.77 1.09
N SER A 430 -20.18 6.44 0.79
CA SER A 430 -20.15 7.71 0.05
C SER A 430 -19.40 8.82 0.81
N PHE A 431 -19.40 8.76 2.15
CA PHE A 431 -18.55 9.64 2.96
C PHE A 431 -17.06 9.28 2.80
N THR A 432 -16.71 7.99 2.84
CA THR A 432 -15.29 7.57 2.73
C THR A 432 -14.67 7.83 1.36
N LEU A 433 -15.47 7.99 0.32
CA LEU A 433 -15.02 8.39 -1.02
C LEU A 433 -14.64 9.86 -1.14
N MET A 434 -15.08 10.70 -0.20
CA MET A 434 -14.72 12.12 -0.20
C MET A 434 -13.24 12.31 0.14
N SER A 435 -12.61 13.32 -0.45
CA SER A 435 -11.31 13.80 0.01
C SER A 435 -11.43 14.39 1.42
N VAL A 436 -10.31 14.48 2.12
CA VAL A 436 -10.28 15.08 3.47
C VAL A 436 -10.91 16.47 3.48
N VAL A 437 -10.65 17.30 2.46
CA VAL A 437 -11.26 18.65 2.35
C VAL A 437 -12.76 18.58 2.17
N GLN A 438 -13.23 17.70 1.26
CA GLN A 438 -14.67 17.53 1.01
C GLN A 438 -15.39 16.99 2.26
N ALA A 439 -14.74 16.08 3.01
CA ALA A 439 -15.30 15.54 4.24
C ALA A 439 -15.40 16.60 5.34
N LEU A 440 -14.41 17.49 5.48
CA LEU A 440 -14.47 18.64 6.41
C LEU A 440 -15.61 19.59 6.04
N ASP A 441 -15.70 19.99 4.75
CA ASP A 441 -16.74 20.87 4.25
C ASP A 441 -18.14 20.27 4.47
N TRP A 442 -18.31 18.97 4.22
CA TRP A 442 -19.57 18.29 4.46
C TRP A 442 -19.95 18.27 5.94
N ILE A 443 -18.99 18.05 6.87
CA ILE A 443 -19.24 18.09 8.32
C ILE A 443 -19.65 19.49 8.76
N ASP A 444 -19.07 20.54 8.18
CA ASP A 444 -19.36 21.94 8.51
C ASP A 444 -20.77 22.36 8.07
N HIS A 445 -21.31 21.74 7.02
CA HIS A 445 -22.64 22.01 6.47
C HIS A 445 -23.67 20.90 6.79
N LEU A 446 -23.35 19.97 7.69
CA LEU A 446 -24.23 18.86 8.04
C LEU A 446 -25.42 19.33 8.85
N GLU A 447 -26.62 19.19 8.27
CA GLU A 447 -27.88 19.48 8.96
C GLU A 447 -28.36 18.26 9.75
N LEU A 448 -28.49 18.41 11.07
CA LEU A 448 -29.00 17.39 11.99
C LEU A 448 -30.17 17.96 12.80
N THR A 449 -31.07 17.09 13.23
CA THR A 449 -32.07 17.47 14.21
C THR A 449 -31.38 17.78 15.55
N GLU A 450 -32.03 18.56 16.43
CA GLU A 450 -31.48 18.94 17.73
C GLU A 450 -30.99 17.74 18.55
N THR A 451 -31.79 16.67 18.58
CA THR A 451 -31.41 15.41 19.26
C THR A 451 -30.24 14.74 18.62
N GLN A 452 -30.19 14.65 17.28
CA GLN A 452 -29.07 14.06 16.55
C GLN A 452 -27.80 14.87 16.75
N ALA A 453 -27.89 16.20 16.77
CA ALA A 453 -26.75 17.09 17.00
C ALA A 453 -26.14 16.88 18.41
N GLN A 454 -26.97 16.76 19.45
CA GLN A 454 -26.50 16.45 20.80
C GLN A 454 -25.79 15.10 20.89
N ILE A 455 -26.33 14.07 20.21
CA ILE A 455 -25.73 12.71 20.18
C ILE A 455 -24.41 12.71 19.41
N ALA A 456 -24.34 13.44 18.30
CA ALA A 456 -23.20 13.44 17.37
C ALA A 456 -22.04 14.35 17.82
N ASP A 457 -22.27 15.34 18.68
CA ASP A 457 -21.33 16.44 18.98
C ASP A 457 -19.90 15.95 19.28
N MET A 458 -19.75 15.04 20.24
CA MET A 458 -18.43 14.49 20.60
C MET A 458 -17.78 13.70 19.46
N VAL A 459 -18.57 12.91 18.74
CA VAL A 459 -18.06 12.07 17.64
C VAL A 459 -17.63 12.93 16.45
N LEU A 460 -18.42 13.95 16.11
CA LEU A 460 -18.09 14.89 15.02
C LEU A 460 -16.86 15.73 15.34
N LYS A 461 -16.67 16.13 16.59
CA LYS A 461 -15.45 16.84 17.04
C LYS A 461 -14.21 15.97 16.82
N GLU A 462 -14.27 14.70 17.18
CA GLU A 462 -13.16 13.76 16.98
C GLU A 462 -12.86 13.51 15.50
N ILE A 463 -13.89 13.29 14.67
CA ILE A 463 -13.72 13.11 13.22
C ILE A 463 -13.10 14.37 12.60
N ARG A 464 -13.65 15.55 12.94
CA ARG A 464 -13.14 16.84 12.44
C ARG A 464 -11.68 17.06 12.81
N SER A 465 -11.32 16.82 14.07
CA SER A 465 -9.94 16.96 14.56
C SER A 465 -8.97 16.10 13.77
N ARG A 466 -9.28 14.81 13.57
CA ARG A 466 -8.44 13.87 12.81
C ARG A 466 -8.34 14.24 11.33
N LEU A 467 -9.43 14.66 10.71
CA LEU A 467 -9.42 15.14 9.33
C LEU A 467 -8.58 16.43 9.20
N GLN A 468 -8.66 17.34 10.19
CA GLN A 468 -7.86 18.55 10.20
C GLN A 468 -6.36 18.22 10.31
N PHE A 469 -5.96 17.25 11.13
CA PHE A 469 -4.56 16.81 11.20
C PHE A 469 -4.06 16.22 9.88
N LEU A 470 -4.88 15.43 9.17
CA LEU A 470 -4.53 14.96 7.84
C LEU A 470 -4.31 16.11 6.84
N LYS A 471 -5.13 17.15 6.93
CA LYS A 471 -4.99 18.38 6.12
C LYS A 471 -3.70 19.14 6.49
N ASP A 472 -3.39 19.26 7.78
CA ASP A 472 -2.24 20.00 8.28
C ASP A 472 -0.89 19.35 7.88
N VAL A 473 -0.87 18.03 7.68
CA VAL A 473 0.30 17.31 7.16
C VAL A 473 0.33 17.21 5.62
N GLY A 474 -0.54 17.94 4.91
CA GLY A 474 -0.55 17.99 3.44
C GLY A 474 -1.19 16.77 2.76
N LEU A 475 -2.11 16.08 3.43
CA LEU A 475 -2.84 14.91 2.89
C LEU A 475 -4.31 15.22 2.57
N GLU A 476 -4.63 16.47 2.30
CA GLU A 476 -5.99 16.96 2.02
C GLU A 476 -6.67 16.31 0.81
N TYR A 477 -5.90 15.77 -0.12
CA TYR A 477 -6.38 15.12 -1.35
C TYR A 477 -6.74 13.64 -1.16
N LEU A 478 -6.33 13.00 -0.05
CA LEU A 478 -6.60 11.57 0.19
C LEU A 478 -8.07 11.34 0.48
N THR A 479 -8.58 10.18 0.02
CA THR A 479 -9.88 9.65 0.40
C THR A 479 -9.74 8.62 1.51
N LEU A 480 -10.75 8.50 2.37
CA LEU A 480 -10.69 7.59 3.52
C LEU A 480 -10.79 6.11 3.13
N ASP A 481 -11.34 5.79 1.96
CA ASP A 481 -11.46 4.44 1.43
C ASP A 481 -10.17 3.93 0.75
N ARG A 482 -9.21 4.83 0.46
CA ARG A 482 -7.96 4.47 -0.19
C ARG A 482 -7.23 3.40 0.61
N LEU A 483 -6.79 2.35 -0.08
CA LEU A 483 -6.06 1.23 0.51
C LEU A 483 -4.70 1.68 1.07
N ALA A 484 -4.37 1.23 2.27
CA ALA A 484 -3.08 1.53 2.90
C ALA A 484 -1.89 1.01 2.07
N GLY A 485 -2.04 -0.13 1.39
CA GLY A 485 -1.01 -0.70 0.52
C GLY A 485 -0.73 0.09 -0.77
N THR A 486 -1.60 1.05 -1.13
CA THR A 486 -1.41 1.93 -2.31
C THR A 486 -0.78 3.28 -1.98
N LEU A 487 -0.51 3.52 -0.69
CA LEU A 487 0.12 4.75 -0.23
C LEU A 487 1.63 4.73 -0.53
N SER A 488 2.17 5.87 -0.89
CA SER A 488 3.63 6.06 -0.89
C SER A 488 4.19 5.98 0.54
N GLY A 489 5.48 5.70 0.69
CA GLY A 489 6.14 5.68 2.01
C GLY A 489 5.92 6.99 2.79
N GLY A 490 6.07 8.13 2.13
CA GLY A 490 5.83 9.45 2.74
C GLY A 490 4.36 9.69 3.11
N GLU A 491 3.38 9.27 2.29
CA GLU A 491 1.95 9.36 2.65
C GLU A 491 1.63 8.54 3.90
N ALA A 492 2.11 7.30 3.95
CA ALA A 492 1.90 6.41 5.11
C ALA A 492 2.52 6.97 6.39
N GLN A 493 3.73 7.53 6.30
CA GLN A 493 4.42 8.16 7.41
C GLN A 493 3.67 9.40 7.92
N ARG A 494 3.19 10.27 7.04
CA ARG A 494 2.41 11.45 7.41
C ARG A 494 1.06 11.10 8.02
N ILE A 495 0.41 10.01 7.59
CA ILE A 495 -0.80 9.50 8.25
C ILE A 495 -0.49 9.12 9.70
N ARG A 496 0.62 8.43 9.96
CA ARG A 496 1.03 8.11 11.34
C ARG A 496 1.33 9.38 12.14
N LEU A 497 2.04 10.33 11.54
CA LEU A 497 2.32 11.61 12.16
C LEU A 497 1.01 12.32 12.56
N ALA A 498 0.04 12.41 11.65
CA ALA A 498 -1.28 12.99 11.92
C ALA A 498 -2.01 12.26 13.07
N THR A 499 -1.94 10.93 13.12
CA THR A 499 -2.54 10.12 14.19
C THR A 499 -1.88 10.42 15.56
N GLN A 500 -0.55 10.57 15.59
CA GLN A 500 0.19 10.89 16.82
C GLN A 500 -0.07 12.32 17.31
N ILE A 501 -0.19 13.29 16.41
CA ILE A 501 -0.59 14.67 16.75
C ILE A 501 -1.97 14.66 17.40
N GLY A 502 -2.90 13.87 16.86
CA GLY A 502 -4.26 13.74 17.38
C GLY A 502 -4.35 13.16 18.79
N SER A 503 -3.28 12.52 19.28
CA SER A 503 -3.23 12.02 20.66
C SER A 503 -3.05 13.11 21.72
N HIS A 504 -2.65 14.34 21.34
CA HIS A 504 -2.34 15.47 22.20
C HIS A 504 -1.39 15.14 23.35
N LEU A 505 -0.49 14.17 23.16
CA LEU A 505 0.50 13.78 24.15
C LEU A 505 1.51 14.92 24.35
N SER A 506 1.88 15.16 25.60
CA SER A 506 2.92 16.13 26.00
C SER A 506 4.03 15.45 26.78
N GLY A 507 5.26 16.01 26.75
CA GLY A 507 6.41 15.45 27.44
C GLY A 507 6.97 14.17 26.78
N VAL A 508 6.66 13.92 25.52
CA VAL A 508 7.10 12.75 24.74
C VAL A 508 8.31 13.12 23.89
N LEU A 509 9.18 12.13 23.64
CA LEU A 509 10.23 12.23 22.65
C LEU A 509 9.77 11.57 21.33
N TYR A 510 9.57 12.38 20.31
CA TYR A 510 9.28 11.88 18.96
C TYR A 510 10.58 11.75 18.14
N VAL A 511 10.80 10.60 17.53
CA VAL A 511 11.91 10.35 16.60
C VAL A 511 11.35 10.07 15.22
N LEU A 512 11.63 10.95 14.26
CA LEU A 512 11.10 10.91 12.90
C LEU A 512 12.22 10.66 11.89
N ASP A 513 11.95 9.82 10.89
CA ASP A 513 12.87 9.51 9.79
C ASP A 513 12.38 10.18 8.50
N GLU A 514 13.04 11.24 8.08
CA GLU A 514 12.83 11.97 6.83
C GLU A 514 11.34 12.27 6.53
N PRO A 515 10.62 12.99 7.40
CA PRO A 515 9.18 13.24 7.22
C PRO A 515 8.83 14.12 6.02
N SER A 516 9.81 14.84 5.44
CA SER A 516 9.63 15.67 4.24
C SER A 516 9.62 14.88 2.91
N ILE A 517 9.86 13.55 2.97
CA ILE A 517 9.93 12.71 1.78
C ILE A 517 8.69 12.82 0.89
N GLY A 518 8.91 12.99 -0.42
CA GLY A 518 7.87 13.07 -1.44
C GLY A 518 6.98 14.30 -1.32
N LEU A 519 7.39 15.30 -0.52
CA LEU A 519 6.72 16.59 -0.43
C LEU A 519 7.24 17.58 -1.47
N HIS A 520 6.29 18.29 -2.05
CA HIS A 520 6.61 19.52 -2.74
C HIS A 520 7.01 20.60 -1.71
N GLN A 521 7.89 21.54 -2.06
CA GLN A 521 8.37 22.59 -1.15
C GLN A 521 7.23 23.40 -0.50
N ARG A 522 6.13 23.64 -1.23
CA ARG A 522 4.93 24.26 -0.67
C ARG A 522 4.32 23.48 0.52
N ASP A 523 4.31 22.17 0.40
CA ASP A 523 3.69 21.30 1.43
C ASP A 523 4.66 21.09 2.61
N ASN A 524 5.97 21.22 2.37
CA ASN A 524 7.01 21.14 3.41
C ASN A 524 6.86 22.23 4.48
N ALA A 525 6.53 23.45 4.08
CA ALA A 525 6.27 24.54 5.02
C ALA A 525 5.10 24.24 6.00
N ARG A 526 4.09 23.47 5.56
CA ARG A 526 3.00 23.02 6.44
C ARG A 526 3.48 21.98 7.44
N LEU A 527 4.27 21.02 6.98
CA LEU A 527 4.89 20.00 7.83
C LEU A 527 5.76 20.64 8.92
N ILE A 528 6.64 21.56 8.56
CA ILE A 528 7.48 22.29 9.50
C ILE A 528 6.64 23.01 10.58
N ARG A 529 5.56 23.67 10.17
CA ARG A 529 4.62 24.31 11.11
C ARG A 529 4.02 23.28 12.08
N THR A 530 3.62 22.13 11.58
CA THR A 530 3.07 21.03 12.37
C THR A 530 4.08 20.50 13.38
N LEU A 531 5.36 20.28 12.97
CA LEU A 531 6.42 19.88 13.88
C LEU A 531 6.69 20.92 14.98
N LYS A 532 6.68 22.21 14.62
CA LYS A 532 6.79 23.30 15.60
C LYS A 532 5.63 23.34 16.58
N ASN A 533 4.39 23.11 16.13
CA ASN A 533 3.23 23.00 17.01
C ASN A 533 3.38 21.83 17.99
N MET A 534 3.86 20.66 17.53
CA MET A 534 4.13 19.51 18.42
C MET A 534 5.18 19.86 19.49
N ARG A 535 6.25 20.54 19.09
CA ARG A 535 7.27 21.06 20.03
C ARG A 535 6.65 21.98 21.07
N ASP A 536 5.83 22.93 20.63
CA ASP A 536 5.21 23.96 21.49
C ASP A 536 4.20 23.36 22.49
N LEU A 537 3.71 22.14 22.27
CA LEU A 537 2.97 21.33 23.24
C LEU A 537 3.86 20.73 24.34
N GLY A 538 5.17 21.02 24.37
CA GLY A 538 6.12 20.52 25.37
C GLY A 538 6.73 19.18 25.01
N ASN A 539 6.81 18.82 23.75
CA ASN A 539 7.45 17.62 23.26
C ASN A 539 8.90 17.89 22.77
N SER A 540 9.74 16.88 22.84
CA SER A 540 11.05 16.88 22.21
C SER A 540 10.94 16.15 20.86
N LEU A 541 11.46 16.77 19.80
CA LEU A 541 11.45 16.16 18.46
C LEU A 541 12.89 15.98 17.97
N ILE A 542 13.23 14.76 17.58
CA ILE A 542 14.46 14.42 16.87
C ILE A 542 14.05 14.00 15.46
N VAL A 543 14.52 14.73 14.47
CA VAL A 543 14.18 14.51 13.07
C VAL A 543 15.44 14.23 12.29
N VAL A 544 15.55 13.05 11.68
CA VAL A 544 16.59 12.78 10.69
C VAL A 544 16.17 13.41 9.39
N GLU A 545 16.91 14.39 8.88
CA GLU A 545 16.52 15.17 7.70
C GLU A 545 17.69 15.68 6.87
N HIS A 546 17.38 15.94 5.59
CA HIS A 546 18.30 16.48 4.58
C HIS A 546 17.77 17.72 3.88
N ASP A 547 16.50 18.07 4.12
CA ASP A 547 15.86 19.25 3.53
C ASP A 547 16.37 20.55 4.15
N GLU A 548 16.81 21.48 3.31
CA GLU A 548 17.41 22.74 3.74
C GLU A 548 16.44 23.61 4.55
N GLU A 549 15.16 23.70 4.13
CA GLU A 549 14.15 24.52 4.80
C GLU A 549 13.87 23.97 6.20
N THR A 550 13.81 22.64 6.35
CA THR A 550 13.62 21.97 7.64
C THR A 550 14.82 22.18 8.56
N MET A 551 16.07 22.04 8.05
CA MET A 551 17.28 22.29 8.81
C MET A 551 17.37 23.72 9.30
N MET A 552 17.12 24.71 8.42
CA MET A 552 17.12 26.13 8.78
C MET A 552 15.98 26.55 9.72
N SER A 553 14.93 25.75 9.79
CA SER A 553 13.79 25.96 10.68
C SER A 553 13.90 25.27 12.03
N ALA A 554 14.97 24.47 12.24
CA ALA A 554 15.22 23.76 13.47
C ALA A 554 15.72 24.69 14.59
N ASP A 555 15.47 24.31 15.84
CA ASP A 555 16.06 24.99 17.00
C ASP A 555 17.52 24.53 17.20
N TRP A 556 17.85 23.32 16.78
CA TRP A 556 19.14 22.67 17.00
C TRP A 556 19.46 21.67 15.89
N ILE A 557 20.73 21.61 15.48
CA ILE A 557 21.21 20.66 14.48
C ILE A 557 22.36 19.84 15.07
N VAL A 558 22.35 18.54 14.80
CA VAL A 558 23.46 17.61 15.06
C VAL A 558 23.93 17.08 13.71
N ASP A 559 25.11 17.52 13.26
CA ASP A 559 25.73 17.07 12.02
C ASP A 559 26.68 15.92 12.27
N ILE A 560 26.43 14.77 11.61
CA ILE A 560 27.16 13.52 11.82
C ILE A 560 27.97 13.18 10.56
N GLY A 561 29.27 12.99 10.72
CA GLY A 561 30.21 12.78 9.62
C GLY A 561 31.58 12.26 10.09
N PRO A 562 32.67 12.69 9.45
CA PRO A 562 32.73 13.54 8.22
C PRO A 562 32.38 12.79 6.94
N GLY A 563 32.39 11.43 6.95
CA GLY A 563 32.12 10.57 5.80
C GLY A 563 31.01 9.56 6.06
N ALA A 564 30.99 8.51 5.27
CA ALA A 564 30.06 7.39 5.37
C ALA A 564 30.75 6.12 5.91
N GLY A 565 29.99 5.21 6.51
CA GLY A 565 30.51 3.93 7.03
C GLY A 565 31.63 4.12 8.04
N ILE A 566 32.81 3.51 7.80
CA ILE A 566 33.96 3.60 8.68
C ILE A 566 34.56 5.02 8.81
N HIS A 567 34.30 5.86 7.81
CA HIS A 567 34.71 7.26 7.78
C HIS A 567 33.71 8.21 8.45
N GLY A 568 32.54 7.68 8.87
CA GLY A 568 31.52 8.41 9.60
C GLY A 568 31.56 8.17 11.10
N GLY A 569 30.42 8.40 11.76
CA GLY A 569 30.22 8.07 13.17
C GLY A 569 30.78 9.08 14.17
N GLU A 570 31.06 10.30 13.74
CA GLU A 570 31.53 11.40 14.60
C GLU A 570 30.57 12.57 14.55
N VAL A 571 30.44 13.32 15.64
CA VAL A 571 29.71 14.59 15.66
C VAL A 571 30.62 15.70 15.16
N ILE A 572 30.27 16.30 14.04
CA ILE A 572 31.05 17.36 13.39
C ILE A 572 30.63 18.74 13.92
N ALA A 573 29.31 18.94 14.07
CA ALA A 573 28.74 20.16 14.62
C ALA A 573 27.52 19.81 15.49
N ASN A 574 27.30 20.57 16.56
CA ASN A 574 26.18 20.37 17.50
C ASN A 574 25.77 21.72 18.09
N GLY A 575 24.79 22.38 17.49
CA GLY A 575 24.37 23.72 17.88
C GLY A 575 23.20 24.23 17.05
N PRO A 576 22.81 25.50 17.22
CA PRO A 576 21.83 26.15 16.35
C PRO A 576 22.31 26.21 14.90
N PRO A 577 21.44 26.40 13.90
CA PRO A 577 21.81 26.39 12.47
C PRO A 577 23.00 27.27 12.13
N GLU A 578 23.13 28.45 12.75
CA GLU A 578 24.20 29.40 12.50
C GLU A 578 25.60 28.85 12.90
N GLU A 579 25.66 28.06 13.97
CA GLU A 579 26.92 27.41 14.40
C GLU A 579 27.34 26.31 13.42
N VAL A 580 26.40 25.56 12.91
CA VAL A 580 26.67 24.51 11.90
C VAL A 580 27.18 25.13 10.60
N ILE A 581 26.57 26.23 10.17
CA ILE A 581 27.01 27.01 8.99
C ILE A 581 28.43 27.55 9.18
N ALA A 582 28.78 27.98 10.38
CA ALA A 582 30.10 28.51 10.69
C ALA A 582 31.20 27.43 10.82
N THR A 583 30.82 26.16 10.98
CA THR A 583 31.76 25.04 11.17
C THR A 583 32.42 24.65 9.84
N GLU A 584 33.72 24.91 9.69
CA GLU A 584 34.46 24.69 8.42
C GLU A 584 34.44 23.23 7.94
N ASN A 585 34.53 22.28 8.87
CA ASN A 585 34.54 20.84 8.53
C ASN A 585 33.15 20.23 8.31
N SER A 586 32.07 21.00 8.49
CA SER A 586 30.72 20.54 8.23
C SER A 586 30.43 20.65 6.74
N ILE A 587 30.25 19.48 6.07
CA ILE A 587 29.81 19.41 4.67
C ILE A 587 28.41 20.01 4.55
N THR A 588 27.52 19.69 5.48
CA THR A 588 26.19 20.30 5.58
C THR A 588 26.26 21.82 5.66
N GLY A 589 27.10 22.35 6.56
CA GLY A 589 27.33 23.79 6.73
C GLY A 589 27.88 24.46 5.48
N GLN A 590 28.74 23.77 4.72
CA GLN A 590 29.27 24.30 3.45
C GLN A 590 28.17 24.42 2.38
N TYR A 591 27.20 23.48 2.30
CA TYR A 591 26.05 23.57 1.40
C TYR A 591 25.06 24.65 1.87
N LEU A 592 24.73 24.72 3.14
CA LEU A 592 23.82 25.73 3.71
C LEU A 592 24.36 27.16 3.57
N SER A 593 25.70 27.33 3.63
CA SER A 593 26.35 28.66 3.43
C SER A 593 26.56 29.03 1.97
N GLY A 594 26.36 28.12 1.02
CA GLY A 594 26.66 28.33 -0.39
C GLY A 594 28.15 28.22 -0.76
N LYS A 595 29.05 27.84 0.19
CA LYS A 595 30.46 27.55 -0.12
C LYS A 595 30.61 26.35 -1.04
N GLN A 596 29.70 25.36 -0.93
CA GLN A 596 29.52 24.30 -1.92
C GLN A 596 28.12 24.39 -2.53
N LEU A 597 28.03 24.08 -3.81
CA LEU A 597 26.74 24.08 -4.53
C LEU A 597 26.74 23.04 -5.65
N ILE A 598 25.56 22.70 -6.12
CA ILE A 598 25.37 21.92 -7.34
C ILE A 598 25.24 22.88 -8.49
N PRO A 599 26.21 22.89 -9.46
CA PRO A 599 26.26 23.89 -10.53
C PRO A 599 25.14 23.66 -11.54
N LEU A 600 24.73 24.72 -12.19
CA LEU A 600 23.85 24.66 -13.35
C LEU A 600 24.59 24.08 -14.56
N PRO A 601 23.95 23.27 -15.43
CA PRO A 601 24.52 22.86 -16.69
C PRO A 601 24.82 24.08 -17.57
N ALA A 602 25.99 24.10 -18.23
CA ALA A 602 26.39 25.18 -19.09
C ALA A 602 25.39 25.39 -20.24
N GLU A 603 24.91 24.28 -20.83
CA GLU A 603 23.92 24.30 -21.89
C GLU A 603 22.89 23.20 -21.64
N ARG A 604 21.60 23.44 -22.00
CA ARG A 604 20.56 22.44 -22.00
C ARG A 604 20.63 21.60 -23.28
N ARG A 605 20.51 20.25 -23.16
CA ARG A 605 20.57 19.37 -24.33
C ARG A 605 19.37 19.59 -25.25
N LYS A 606 19.62 19.57 -26.55
CA LYS A 606 18.57 19.68 -27.58
C LYS A 606 17.79 18.36 -27.74
N GLY A 607 18.35 17.21 -27.29
CA GLY A 607 17.81 15.88 -27.49
C GLY A 607 18.00 15.37 -28.92
N ASN A 608 17.36 14.22 -29.23
CA ASN A 608 17.49 13.58 -30.54
C ASN A 608 16.35 13.90 -31.52
N SER A 609 15.57 14.95 -31.28
CA SER A 609 14.39 15.38 -32.06
C SER A 609 13.20 14.42 -32.08
N HIS A 610 13.28 13.27 -31.42
CA HIS A 610 12.18 12.32 -31.23
C HIS A 610 11.45 12.57 -29.91
N SER A 611 10.19 12.14 -29.84
CA SER A 611 9.38 12.21 -28.63
C SER A 611 8.38 11.06 -28.55
N VAL A 612 7.91 10.80 -27.34
CA VAL A 612 6.69 10.01 -27.10
C VAL A 612 5.57 10.97 -26.75
N ASP A 613 4.54 10.98 -27.58
CA ASP A 613 3.42 11.92 -27.46
C ASP A 613 2.17 11.16 -26.97
N ILE A 614 1.66 11.50 -25.78
CA ILE A 614 0.43 10.97 -25.20
C ILE A 614 -0.68 12.00 -25.40
N THR A 615 -1.82 11.55 -25.89
CA THR A 615 -3.00 12.41 -26.12
C THR A 615 -4.18 11.87 -25.33
N GLY A 616 -4.82 12.74 -24.56
CA GLY A 616 -6.07 12.44 -23.83
C GLY A 616 -5.87 11.45 -22.71
N ALA A 617 -4.82 11.53 -21.92
CA ALA A 617 -4.64 10.71 -20.72
C ALA A 617 -5.68 11.06 -19.65
N GLU A 618 -6.48 10.05 -19.21
CA GLU A 618 -7.64 10.20 -18.34
C GLU A 618 -7.69 9.10 -17.28
N GLU A 619 -6.55 8.73 -16.70
CA GLU A 619 -6.51 7.75 -15.62
C GLU A 619 -6.52 8.46 -14.27
N HIS A 620 -7.21 7.90 -13.28
CA HIS A 620 -7.40 8.48 -11.94
C HIS A 620 -7.84 9.95 -12.00
N ASN A 621 -7.00 10.88 -11.50
CA ASN A 621 -7.29 12.29 -11.47
C ASN A 621 -6.86 13.06 -12.74
N LEU A 622 -6.24 12.41 -13.74
CA LEU A 622 -5.81 13.09 -14.97
C LEU A 622 -6.99 13.58 -15.83
N LYS A 623 -6.96 14.84 -16.25
CA LYS A 623 -8.07 15.53 -16.94
C LYS A 623 -7.87 15.59 -18.45
N LYS A 624 -7.83 14.43 -19.13
CA LYS A 624 -7.64 14.31 -20.60
C LYS A 624 -6.43 15.08 -21.13
N ILE A 625 -5.33 15.03 -20.40
CA ILE A 625 -4.13 15.79 -20.69
C ILE A 625 -3.39 15.29 -21.93
N ASN A 626 -2.72 16.22 -22.60
CA ASN A 626 -1.81 15.94 -23.70
C ASN A 626 -0.38 16.26 -23.24
N VAL A 627 0.52 15.28 -23.37
CA VAL A 627 1.89 15.41 -22.87
C VAL A 627 2.87 14.87 -23.87
N LYS A 628 3.99 15.61 -24.06
CA LYS A 628 5.10 15.26 -24.93
C LYS A 628 6.34 14.98 -24.09
N PHE A 629 6.89 13.78 -24.21
CA PHE A 629 8.15 13.37 -23.59
C PHE A 629 9.26 13.40 -24.63
N PRO A 630 10.14 14.42 -24.66
CA PRO A 630 11.26 14.47 -25.59
C PRO A 630 12.30 13.40 -25.22
N LEU A 631 12.88 12.75 -26.24
CA LEU A 631 13.86 11.68 -26.08
C LEU A 631 15.32 12.21 -26.14
N GLY A 632 16.25 11.47 -25.51
CA GLY A 632 17.64 11.87 -25.39
C GLY A 632 17.87 13.08 -24.47
N LYS A 633 17.03 13.19 -23.41
CA LYS A 633 17.06 14.29 -22.43
C LYS A 633 16.89 13.75 -21.00
N LEU A 634 17.29 14.58 -20.04
CA LEU A 634 16.86 14.46 -18.65
C LEU A 634 15.51 15.18 -18.50
N VAL A 635 14.43 14.41 -18.44
CA VAL A 635 13.04 14.90 -18.34
C VAL A 635 12.56 14.74 -16.90
N LEU A 636 12.12 15.82 -16.28
CA LEU A 636 11.54 15.76 -14.96
C LEU A 636 10.02 15.97 -15.01
N VAL A 637 9.31 15.19 -14.19
CA VAL A 637 7.87 15.36 -13.95
C VAL A 637 7.70 15.88 -12.53
N THR A 638 7.23 17.12 -12.42
CA THR A 638 7.13 17.88 -11.17
C THR A 638 5.69 18.24 -10.84
N GLY A 639 5.47 18.89 -9.72
CA GLY A 639 4.15 19.35 -9.25
C GLY A 639 3.86 18.96 -7.82
N VAL A 640 2.81 19.53 -7.24
CA VAL A 640 2.41 19.30 -5.85
C VAL A 640 2.06 17.83 -5.57
N SER A 641 2.06 17.45 -4.30
CA SER A 641 1.70 16.07 -3.89
C SER A 641 0.26 15.75 -4.35
N GLY A 642 0.06 14.53 -4.90
CA GLY A 642 -1.25 14.12 -5.44
C GLY A 642 -1.66 14.76 -6.77
N SER A 643 -0.82 15.52 -7.47
CA SER A 643 -1.16 16.17 -8.75
C SER A 643 -1.27 15.22 -9.96
N GLY A 644 -0.94 13.93 -9.80
CA GLY A 644 -1.06 12.90 -10.84
C GLY A 644 0.25 12.51 -11.53
N LYS A 645 1.42 12.89 -11.00
CA LYS A 645 2.76 12.55 -11.53
C LYS A 645 2.96 11.06 -11.76
N SER A 646 2.80 10.26 -10.70
CA SER A 646 2.98 8.81 -10.75
C SER A 646 1.91 8.15 -11.64
N THR A 647 0.69 8.68 -11.68
CA THR A 647 -0.35 8.23 -12.61
C THR A 647 0.08 8.44 -14.08
N LEU A 648 0.60 9.62 -14.42
CA LEU A 648 1.07 9.90 -15.77
C LEU A 648 2.26 9.03 -16.17
N VAL A 649 3.26 8.92 -15.29
CA VAL A 649 4.53 8.25 -15.60
C VAL A 649 4.39 6.74 -15.45
N ASN A 650 3.91 6.24 -14.29
CA ASN A 650 3.92 4.81 -13.98
C ASN A 650 2.70 4.09 -14.58
N GLU A 651 1.48 4.67 -14.48
CA GLU A 651 0.28 4.00 -14.93
C GLU A 651 0.04 4.15 -16.44
N VAL A 652 0.30 5.35 -17.01
CA VAL A 652 0.02 5.60 -18.42
C VAL A 652 1.27 5.36 -19.28
N PHE A 653 2.35 6.14 -19.10
CA PHE A 653 3.53 6.08 -19.96
C PHE A 653 4.28 4.75 -19.86
N MET A 654 4.69 4.36 -18.66
CA MET A 654 5.50 3.16 -18.43
C MET A 654 4.77 1.89 -18.88
N LYS A 655 3.51 1.72 -18.49
CA LYS A 655 2.71 0.55 -18.87
C LYS A 655 2.46 0.49 -20.38
N ALA A 656 2.27 1.64 -21.05
CA ALA A 656 2.15 1.67 -22.51
C ALA A 656 3.46 1.26 -23.20
N VAL A 657 4.61 1.71 -22.72
CA VAL A 657 5.92 1.28 -23.23
C VAL A 657 6.14 -0.21 -22.99
N GLN A 658 5.82 -0.74 -21.80
CA GLN A 658 5.92 -2.17 -21.48
C GLN A 658 5.07 -3.03 -22.43
N GLN A 659 3.85 -2.61 -22.69
CA GLN A 659 2.94 -3.29 -23.62
C GLN A 659 3.51 -3.30 -25.05
N ASN A 660 4.04 -2.16 -25.54
CA ASN A 660 4.63 -2.07 -26.88
C ASN A 660 5.88 -2.95 -27.05
N LEU A 661 6.71 -3.06 -26.00
CA LEU A 661 7.91 -3.90 -26.01
C LEU A 661 7.62 -5.40 -25.82
N GLY A 662 6.34 -5.81 -25.76
CA GLY A 662 5.90 -7.19 -25.64
C GLY A 662 6.29 -7.89 -24.33
N ARG A 663 6.69 -7.11 -23.30
CA ARG A 663 7.22 -7.66 -22.04
C ARG A 663 6.15 -7.98 -21.02
N ALA A 664 4.96 -7.40 -21.12
CA ALA A 664 3.96 -7.59 -20.10
C ALA A 664 2.55 -7.54 -20.66
N LYS A 665 1.69 -8.30 -20.03
CA LYS A 665 0.24 -8.24 -20.10
C LYS A 665 -0.31 -7.12 -19.19
N VAL A 666 0.41 -6.00 -19.17
CA VAL A 666 0.06 -4.84 -18.34
C VAL A 666 -0.91 -3.99 -19.14
N LYS A 667 -2.07 -3.71 -18.56
CA LYS A 667 -3.03 -2.78 -19.14
C LYS A 667 -2.62 -1.35 -18.76
N PRO A 668 -2.26 -0.50 -19.73
CA PRO A 668 -1.97 0.89 -19.44
C PRO A 668 -3.24 1.63 -18.99
N GLY A 669 -3.06 2.71 -18.22
CA GLY A 669 -4.15 3.61 -17.85
C GLY A 669 -4.83 4.21 -19.07
N LYS A 670 -6.01 4.78 -18.90
CA LYS A 670 -6.85 5.30 -19.98
C LYS A 670 -6.20 6.47 -20.71
N PHE A 671 -6.07 6.37 -22.05
CA PHE A 671 -5.64 7.45 -22.93
C PHE A 671 -6.28 7.29 -24.31
N LYS A 672 -6.33 8.37 -25.09
CA LYS A 672 -6.91 8.34 -26.44
C LYS A 672 -5.92 7.78 -27.47
N LYS A 673 -4.66 8.24 -27.44
CA LYS A 673 -3.61 7.85 -28.40
C LYS A 673 -2.21 8.08 -27.82
N ILE A 674 -1.27 7.21 -28.20
CA ILE A 674 0.16 7.36 -27.97
C ILE A 674 0.93 7.18 -29.28
N LYS A 675 1.99 7.97 -29.50
CA LYS A 675 2.88 7.90 -30.68
C LYS A 675 4.33 7.95 -30.23
N GLY A 676 5.24 7.46 -31.08
CA GLY A 676 6.68 7.54 -30.85
C GLY A 676 7.28 6.38 -30.05
N LEU A 677 6.49 5.36 -29.72
CA LEU A 677 6.96 4.17 -28.99
C LEU A 677 7.97 3.34 -29.80
N GLU A 678 7.91 3.44 -31.12
CA GLU A 678 8.84 2.79 -32.06
C GLU A 678 10.30 3.28 -31.92
N ASN A 679 10.52 4.42 -31.28
CA ASN A 679 11.85 4.97 -31.02
C ASN A 679 12.52 4.36 -29.79
N LEU A 680 11.84 3.48 -29.07
CA LEU A 680 12.30 2.86 -27.83
C LEU A 680 12.56 1.37 -28.02
N ASP A 681 13.68 0.88 -27.51
CA ASP A 681 14.05 -0.54 -27.55
C ASP A 681 14.03 -1.20 -26.17
N LYS A 682 14.19 -0.43 -25.11
CA LYS A 682 14.27 -0.93 -23.74
C LYS A 682 13.67 0.08 -22.74
N LEU A 683 12.99 -0.48 -21.75
CA LEU A 683 12.54 0.25 -20.56
C LEU A 683 13.24 -0.30 -19.32
N VAL A 684 13.74 0.57 -18.48
CA VAL A 684 14.33 0.28 -17.18
C VAL A 684 13.60 1.07 -16.11
N GLN A 685 12.93 0.38 -15.21
CA GLN A 685 12.32 0.96 -14.03
C GLN A 685 13.27 0.85 -12.85
N ILE A 686 13.48 1.93 -12.14
CA ILE A 686 14.32 2.02 -10.94
C ILE A 686 13.46 2.61 -9.83
N ASP A 687 12.86 1.72 -9.05
CA ASP A 687 12.00 2.01 -7.91
C ASP A 687 12.69 1.72 -6.58
N GLN A 688 12.04 2.08 -5.47
CA GLN A 688 12.53 1.88 -4.11
C GLN A 688 12.26 0.48 -3.55
N ASP A 689 11.68 -0.42 -4.34
CA ASP A 689 11.43 -1.80 -3.92
C ASP A 689 12.74 -2.53 -3.57
N PRO A 690 12.73 -3.41 -2.57
CA PRO A 690 13.91 -4.20 -2.20
C PRO A 690 14.48 -4.97 -3.40
N ILE A 691 15.80 -5.09 -3.48
CA ILE A 691 16.50 -5.87 -4.51
C ILE A 691 16.29 -7.39 -4.41
N GLY A 692 15.57 -7.84 -3.38
CA GLY A 692 15.13 -9.21 -3.13
C GLY A 692 14.39 -9.33 -1.82
N ARG A 693 13.61 -10.41 -1.69
CA ARG A 693 12.73 -10.65 -0.52
C ARG A 693 13.34 -11.58 0.53
N THR A 694 14.54 -12.09 0.30
CA THR A 694 15.17 -13.07 1.19
C THR A 694 16.52 -12.55 1.70
N PRO A 695 17.00 -13.03 2.86
CA PRO A 695 18.33 -12.68 3.38
C PRO A 695 19.50 -13.07 2.46
N ARG A 696 19.27 -13.93 1.46
CA ARG A 696 20.28 -14.34 0.46
C ARG A 696 20.53 -13.28 -0.61
N SER A 697 19.55 -12.43 -0.87
CA SER A 697 19.72 -11.32 -1.81
C SER A 697 20.60 -10.25 -1.21
N ASN A 698 21.63 -9.82 -1.91
CA ASN A 698 22.56 -8.80 -1.47
C ASN A 698 23.12 -8.00 -2.68
N PRO A 699 23.82 -6.87 -2.46
CA PRO A 699 24.37 -6.05 -3.54
C PRO A 699 25.28 -6.82 -4.48
N ALA A 700 26.13 -7.71 -3.94
CA ALA A 700 27.05 -8.50 -4.78
C ALA A 700 26.35 -9.47 -5.73
N THR A 701 25.27 -10.12 -5.25
CA THR A 701 24.49 -11.04 -6.10
C THR A 701 23.65 -10.30 -7.13
N TYR A 702 23.03 -9.18 -6.75
CA TYR A 702 22.18 -8.40 -7.63
C TYR A 702 22.94 -7.75 -8.79
N THR A 703 24.11 -7.20 -8.53
CA THR A 703 24.99 -6.62 -9.56
C THR A 703 25.77 -7.65 -10.35
N GLY A 704 25.69 -8.93 -9.97
CA GLY A 704 26.45 -10.01 -10.62
C GLY A 704 27.95 -9.96 -10.39
N VAL A 705 28.45 -9.15 -9.48
CA VAL A 705 29.88 -9.14 -9.13
C VAL A 705 30.28 -10.40 -8.36
N PHE A 706 29.32 -11.01 -7.64
CA PHE A 706 29.56 -12.23 -6.89
C PHE A 706 29.90 -13.43 -7.78
N ASP A 707 29.39 -13.47 -9.00
CA ASP A 707 29.74 -14.54 -9.95
C ASP A 707 31.20 -14.49 -10.34
N ASP A 708 31.74 -13.28 -10.61
CA ASP A 708 33.16 -13.11 -10.92
C ASP A 708 34.05 -13.36 -9.69
N ILE A 709 33.58 -13.00 -8.49
CA ILE A 709 34.29 -13.32 -7.23
C ILE A 709 34.39 -14.83 -7.03
N ARG A 710 33.32 -15.59 -7.26
CA ARG A 710 33.31 -17.06 -7.16
C ARG A 710 34.29 -17.70 -8.16
N ASP A 711 34.39 -17.15 -9.37
CA ASP A 711 35.38 -17.63 -10.37
C ASP A 711 36.82 -17.44 -9.87
N VAL A 712 37.13 -16.33 -9.19
CA VAL A 712 38.45 -16.09 -8.58
C VAL A 712 38.74 -17.10 -7.48
N PHE A 713 37.76 -17.40 -6.60
CA PHE A 713 37.94 -18.39 -5.54
C PHE A 713 38.10 -19.82 -6.09
N ALA A 714 37.36 -20.20 -7.11
CA ALA A 714 37.51 -21.49 -7.78
C ALA A 714 38.87 -21.66 -8.48
N ALA A 715 39.51 -20.54 -8.81
CA ALA A 715 40.86 -20.55 -9.41
C ALA A 715 42.00 -20.65 -8.39
N THR A 716 41.72 -20.56 -7.06
CA THR A 716 42.76 -20.67 -6.01
C THR A 716 43.38 -22.06 -5.98
N PRO A 717 44.64 -22.19 -5.54
CA PRO A 717 45.33 -23.47 -5.42
C PRO A 717 44.60 -24.48 -4.54
N GLU A 718 44.08 -24.06 -3.40
CA GLU A 718 43.37 -24.90 -2.43
C GLU A 718 42.06 -25.44 -3.04
N ALA A 719 41.31 -24.59 -3.77
CA ALA A 719 40.09 -25.00 -4.44
C ALA A 719 40.35 -26.04 -5.54
N LYS A 720 41.42 -25.83 -6.34
CA LYS A 720 41.86 -26.78 -7.38
C LYS A 720 42.30 -28.11 -6.83
N LEU A 721 43.07 -28.11 -5.77
CA LEU A 721 43.52 -29.32 -5.09
C LEU A 721 42.35 -30.18 -4.56
N ARG A 722 41.28 -29.53 -4.11
CA ARG A 722 40.06 -30.20 -3.62
C ARG A 722 39.01 -30.46 -4.70
N GLY A 723 39.26 -30.07 -5.94
CA GLY A 723 38.30 -30.21 -7.04
C GLY A 723 37.05 -29.35 -6.87
N TYR A 724 37.17 -28.22 -6.21
CA TYR A 724 36.04 -27.30 -5.97
C TYR A 724 35.82 -26.40 -7.20
N ASP A 725 34.61 -26.44 -7.72
CA ASP A 725 34.14 -25.57 -8.79
C ASP A 725 33.52 -24.27 -8.20
N LYS A 726 33.07 -23.35 -9.07
CA LYS A 726 32.44 -22.11 -8.62
C LYS A 726 31.11 -22.33 -7.88
N GLY A 727 30.45 -23.47 -8.07
CA GLY A 727 29.22 -23.84 -7.35
C GLY A 727 29.47 -24.00 -5.84
N ARG A 728 30.66 -24.50 -5.48
CA ARG A 728 31.06 -24.65 -4.07
C ARG A 728 31.04 -23.33 -3.29
N PHE A 729 31.38 -22.23 -3.95
CA PHE A 729 31.42 -20.89 -3.36
C PHE A 729 30.09 -20.14 -3.44
N SER A 730 29.00 -20.84 -3.76
CA SER A 730 27.64 -20.29 -3.73
C SER A 730 26.90 -20.68 -2.46
N PHE A 731 26.41 -19.72 -1.70
CA PHE A 731 25.53 -20.00 -0.55
C PHE A 731 24.10 -20.44 -0.96
N ASN A 732 23.76 -20.42 -2.25
CA ASN A 732 22.47 -20.89 -2.78
C ASN A 732 22.49 -22.39 -3.17
N VAL A 733 23.68 -22.98 -3.38
CA VAL A 733 23.85 -24.34 -3.90
C VAL A 733 24.33 -25.27 -2.78
N LYS A 734 23.81 -26.50 -2.74
CA LYS A 734 24.28 -27.54 -1.82
C LYS A 734 25.76 -27.84 -2.05
N GLY A 735 26.46 -28.21 -0.98
CA GLY A 735 27.85 -28.62 -1.00
C GLY A 735 28.80 -27.62 -0.33
N GLY A 736 28.67 -26.30 -0.57
CA GLY A 736 29.49 -25.28 0.07
C GLY A 736 28.82 -24.45 1.15
N ARG A 737 27.50 -24.43 1.14
CA ARG A 737 26.70 -23.65 2.11
C ARG A 737 26.54 -24.39 3.44
N CYS A 738 26.24 -23.64 4.47
CA CYS A 738 25.77 -24.21 5.75
C CYS A 738 24.38 -24.84 5.53
N GLU A 739 24.24 -26.14 5.78
CA GLU A 739 22.95 -26.83 5.57
C GLU A 739 21.95 -26.56 6.71
N ALA A 740 22.40 -26.13 7.91
CA ALA A 740 21.51 -25.79 9.01
C ALA A 740 20.65 -24.54 8.71
N CYS A 741 21.24 -23.49 8.11
CA CYS A 741 20.51 -22.29 7.67
C CYS A 741 20.30 -22.23 6.15
N GLN A 742 20.73 -23.27 5.43
CA GLN A 742 20.66 -23.36 3.97
C GLN A 742 21.28 -22.17 3.23
N GLY A 743 22.27 -21.51 3.84
CA GLY A 743 23.00 -20.37 3.29
C GLY A 743 22.39 -19.00 3.64
N ASP A 744 21.34 -18.93 4.43
CA ASP A 744 20.73 -17.66 4.87
C ASP A 744 21.65 -16.91 5.87
N GLY A 745 22.47 -17.65 6.64
CA GLY A 745 23.25 -17.10 7.75
C GLY A 745 22.43 -16.85 9.02
N VAL A 746 21.11 -16.77 8.88
CA VAL A 746 20.16 -16.52 9.97
C VAL A 746 19.07 -17.59 9.98
N LYS A 747 18.45 -17.78 11.13
CA LYS A 747 17.18 -18.51 11.28
C LYS A 747 16.07 -17.49 11.48
N VAL A 748 14.98 -17.63 10.74
CA VAL A 748 13.79 -16.80 10.88
C VAL A 748 12.85 -17.47 11.87
N ILE A 749 12.52 -16.78 12.94
CA ILE A 749 11.53 -17.20 13.92
C ILE A 749 10.27 -16.38 13.65
N SER A 750 9.27 -17.02 13.05
CA SER A 750 7.99 -16.37 12.77
C SER A 750 7.20 -16.15 14.06
N MET A 751 6.78 -14.91 14.28
CA MET A 751 6.00 -14.46 15.43
C MET A 751 4.60 -14.12 14.94
N ASN A 752 3.58 -14.90 15.32
CA ASN A 752 2.20 -14.82 14.79
C ASN A 752 1.56 -13.43 14.84
N PHE A 753 1.96 -12.54 15.74
CA PHE A 753 1.41 -11.19 15.90
C PHE A 753 2.46 -10.07 15.93
N LEU A 754 3.75 -10.43 15.85
CA LEU A 754 4.90 -9.51 15.87
C LEU A 754 5.74 -9.70 14.59
N PRO A 755 6.60 -8.77 14.23
CA PRO A 755 7.58 -8.96 13.15
C PRO A 755 8.44 -10.20 13.39
N ASP A 756 8.79 -10.89 12.31
CA ASP A 756 9.68 -12.05 12.37
C ASP A 756 11.04 -11.67 12.99
N VAL A 757 11.56 -12.53 13.85
CA VAL A 757 12.86 -12.35 14.49
C VAL A 757 13.94 -13.11 13.72
N TYR A 758 15.03 -12.44 13.38
CA TYR A 758 16.17 -12.99 12.66
C TYR A 758 17.31 -13.25 13.65
N VAL A 759 17.62 -14.54 13.90
CA VAL A 759 18.69 -14.93 14.84
C VAL A 759 19.86 -15.52 14.04
N PRO A 760 21.12 -15.13 14.31
CA PRO A 760 22.28 -15.77 13.69
C PRO A 760 22.24 -17.29 13.80
N CYS A 761 22.62 -17.99 12.74
CA CYS A 761 22.64 -19.44 12.74
C CYS A 761 23.69 -19.97 13.72
N GLU A 762 23.32 -20.81 14.65
CA GLU A 762 24.19 -21.38 15.70
C GLU A 762 25.34 -22.24 15.15
N VAL A 763 25.17 -22.81 13.94
CA VAL A 763 26.18 -23.71 13.31
C VAL A 763 27.24 -22.91 12.57
N CYS A 764 26.84 -21.95 11.74
CA CYS A 764 27.80 -21.15 10.95
C CYS A 764 28.07 -19.76 11.53
N HIS A 765 27.41 -19.39 12.63
CA HIS A 765 27.55 -18.07 13.28
C HIS A 765 27.42 -16.89 12.30
N GLY A 766 26.43 -16.96 11.40
CA GLY A 766 26.20 -15.93 10.38
C GLY A 766 27.04 -16.09 9.10
N ARG A 767 28.06 -16.96 9.07
CA ARG A 767 29.02 -17.05 7.96
C ARG A 767 28.49 -17.68 6.67
N ARG A 768 27.27 -18.23 6.65
CA ARG A 768 26.55 -18.80 5.47
C ARG A 768 27.16 -20.06 4.86
N TYR A 769 28.45 -20.35 5.05
CA TYR A 769 29.19 -21.46 4.46
C TYR A 769 29.56 -22.51 5.48
N ASN A 770 29.93 -23.70 5.00
CA ASN A 770 30.57 -24.72 5.83
C ASN A 770 32.06 -24.42 5.99
N GLU A 771 32.70 -25.05 6.99
CA GLU A 771 34.07 -24.75 7.36
C GLU A 771 35.06 -25.10 6.23
N GLU A 772 34.82 -26.19 5.48
CA GLU A 772 35.71 -26.62 4.39
C GLU A 772 35.77 -25.61 3.23
N THR A 773 34.66 -24.92 2.95
CA THR A 773 34.62 -23.85 1.94
C THR A 773 35.36 -22.60 2.43
N LEU A 774 35.26 -22.28 3.73
CA LEU A 774 35.93 -21.14 4.33
C LEU A 774 37.46 -21.28 4.42
N GLN A 775 37.98 -22.53 4.32
CA GLN A 775 39.44 -22.77 4.29
C GLN A 775 40.06 -22.31 2.96
N CYS A 776 39.30 -22.15 1.88
CA CYS A 776 39.85 -21.63 0.63
C CYS A 776 40.00 -20.12 0.73
N THR A 777 41.21 -19.61 0.54
CA THR A 777 41.51 -18.18 0.67
C THR A 777 42.05 -17.58 -0.62
N PHE A 778 41.76 -16.30 -0.83
CA PHE A 778 42.37 -15.48 -1.86
C PHE A 778 42.96 -14.25 -1.19
N LYS A 779 44.28 -14.01 -1.35
CA LYS A 779 45.05 -12.97 -0.63
C LYS A 779 44.80 -12.99 0.89
N GLY A 780 44.70 -14.17 1.50
CA GLY A 780 44.50 -14.35 2.93
C GLY A 780 43.07 -14.10 3.46
N LYS A 781 42.08 -13.88 2.58
CA LYS A 781 40.67 -13.68 2.91
C LYS A 781 39.84 -14.83 2.33
N ASN A 782 38.91 -15.38 3.11
CA ASN A 782 37.93 -16.35 2.63
C ASN A 782 36.75 -15.67 1.96
N ILE A 783 35.83 -16.44 1.37
CA ILE A 783 34.68 -15.90 0.63
C ILE A 783 33.70 -15.11 1.54
N TYR A 784 33.55 -15.48 2.81
CA TYR A 784 32.74 -14.74 3.78
C TYR A 784 33.38 -13.40 4.14
N ASP A 785 34.70 -13.37 4.38
CA ASP A 785 35.43 -12.13 4.65
C ASP A 785 35.23 -11.12 3.50
N VAL A 786 35.22 -11.60 2.27
CA VAL A 786 34.97 -10.75 1.10
C VAL A 786 33.54 -10.21 1.06
N LEU A 787 32.53 -11.01 1.47
CA LEU A 787 31.15 -10.52 1.58
C LEU A 787 30.98 -9.47 2.68
N GLU A 788 31.81 -9.52 3.73
CA GLU A 788 31.83 -8.53 4.81
C GLU A 788 32.59 -7.24 4.47
N MET A 789 33.39 -7.25 3.39
CA MET A 789 34.05 -6.03 2.89
C MET A 789 33.04 -5.02 2.41
N THR A 790 33.31 -3.75 2.66
CA THR A 790 32.63 -2.63 1.99
C THR A 790 33.02 -2.60 0.51
N VAL A 791 32.19 -1.92 -0.30
CA VAL A 791 32.49 -1.72 -1.73
C VAL A 791 33.83 -1.03 -1.92
N GLU A 792 34.15 -0.07 -1.06
CA GLU A 792 35.44 0.67 -1.09
C GLU A 792 36.63 -0.23 -0.78
N GLU A 793 36.58 -1.04 0.28
CA GLU A 793 37.63 -2.02 0.63
C GLU A 793 37.80 -3.06 -0.48
N ALA A 794 36.69 -3.55 -1.05
CA ALA A 794 36.72 -4.54 -2.12
C ALA A 794 37.30 -3.98 -3.43
N LEU A 795 37.12 -2.70 -3.73
CA LEU A 795 37.80 -2.02 -4.86
C LEU A 795 39.31 -2.08 -4.74
N GLY A 796 39.85 -1.80 -3.54
CA GLY A 796 41.29 -1.93 -3.26
C GLY A 796 41.75 -3.39 -3.32
N PHE A 797 41.00 -4.32 -2.72
CA PHE A 797 41.35 -5.74 -2.67
C PHE A 797 41.38 -6.38 -4.06
N PHE A 798 40.42 -6.06 -4.93
CA PHE A 798 40.33 -6.57 -6.31
C PHE A 798 40.89 -5.64 -7.39
N ALA A 799 41.80 -4.74 -7.04
CA ALA A 799 42.41 -3.75 -7.97
C ALA A 799 42.92 -4.38 -9.27
N ASN A 800 43.50 -5.61 -9.18
CA ASN A 800 44.07 -6.36 -10.30
C ASN A 800 43.06 -7.30 -11.01
N GLN A 801 41.77 -7.21 -10.68
CA GLN A 801 40.69 -8.00 -11.31
C GLN A 801 39.75 -7.09 -12.11
N PRO A 802 39.99 -6.81 -13.40
CA PRO A 802 39.28 -5.78 -14.14
C PRO A 802 37.76 -5.94 -14.17
N LYS A 803 37.25 -7.17 -14.33
CA LYS A 803 35.80 -7.45 -14.34
C LYS A 803 35.14 -7.09 -13.01
N ILE A 804 35.73 -7.50 -11.89
CA ILE A 804 35.21 -7.20 -10.55
C ILE A 804 35.32 -5.72 -10.27
N ARG A 805 36.49 -5.11 -10.54
CA ARG A 805 36.75 -3.68 -10.33
C ARG A 805 35.73 -2.80 -11.06
N THR A 806 35.44 -3.08 -12.35
CA THR A 806 34.46 -2.29 -13.12
C THR A 806 33.09 -2.30 -12.47
N LYS A 807 32.62 -3.46 -12.00
CA LYS A 807 31.32 -3.59 -11.34
C LYS A 807 31.28 -2.91 -9.97
N LEU A 808 32.33 -3.04 -9.18
CA LEU A 808 32.46 -2.36 -7.90
C LEU A 808 32.55 -0.84 -8.06
N GLN A 809 33.22 -0.36 -9.14
CA GLN A 809 33.32 1.06 -9.45
C GLN A 809 31.94 1.68 -9.68
N THR A 810 31.02 1.00 -10.36
CA THR A 810 29.65 1.51 -10.55
C THR A 810 28.87 1.64 -9.24
N LEU A 811 29.09 0.74 -8.27
CA LEU A 811 28.51 0.84 -6.93
C LEU A 811 29.13 2.03 -6.16
N TYR A 812 30.43 2.26 -6.29
CA TYR A 812 31.11 3.38 -5.67
C TYR A 812 30.65 4.73 -6.26
N ASP A 813 30.53 4.81 -7.60
CA ASP A 813 30.11 6.01 -8.32
C ASP A 813 28.70 6.50 -7.91
N VAL A 814 27.78 5.58 -7.55
CA VAL A 814 26.46 5.93 -7.05
C VAL A 814 26.42 6.25 -5.55
N GLY A 815 27.58 6.39 -4.90
CA GLY A 815 27.68 6.74 -3.48
C GLY A 815 27.46 5.59 -2.49
N LEU A 816 27.64 4.32 -2.91
CA LEU A 816 27.47 3.14 -2.08
C LEU A 816 28.81 2.53 -1.60
N GLY A 817 29.87 3.34 -1.51
CA GLY A 817 31.21 2.89 -1.09
C GLY A 817 31.22 2.22 0.30
N TYR A 818 30.39 2.69 1.21
CA TYR A 818 30.27 2.19 2.58
C TYR A 818 29.50 0.87 2.72
N LEU A 819 28.74 0.47 1.70
CA LEU A 819 27.84 -0.69 1.75
C LEU A 819 28.65 -1.98 1.73
N LYS A 820 28.32 -2.95 2.61
CA LYS A 820 28.94 -4.29 2.57
C LYS A 820 28.41 -5.09 1.38
N LEU A 821 29.29 -5.82 0.71
CA LEU A 821 28.93 -6.65 -0.46
C LEU A 821 27.86 -7.70 -0.15
N GLY A 822 27.93 -8.32 1.03
CA GLY A 822 27.03 -9.35 1.52
C GLY A 822 25.84 -8.86 2.34
N GLN A 823 25.63 -7.53 2.46
CA GLN A 823 24.52 -6.97 3.24
C GLN A 823 23.18 -7.46 2.70
N SER A 824 22.33 -7.95 3.61
CA SER A 824 21.00 -8.48 3.21
C SER A 824 20.14 -7.38 2.57
N SER A 825 19.42 -7.74 1.52
CA SER A 825 18.44 -6.83 0.88
C SER A 825 17.36 -6.32 1.84
N THR A 826 17.05 -7.08 2.89
CA THR A 826 16.02 -6.71 3.88
C THR A 826 16.47 -5.61 4.84
N THR A 827 17.79 -5.34 4.91
CA THR A 827 18.36 -4.28 5.76
C THR A 827 18.72 -3.01 4.99
N LEU A 828 18.57 -3.02 3.66
CA LEU A 828 18.81 -1.84 2.83
C LEU A 828 17.64 -0.86 2.95
N SER A 829 17.96 0.44 2.97
CA SER A 829 16.97 1.49 2.78
C SER A 829 16.43 1.48 1.34
N GLY A 830 15.25 2.08 1.11
CA GLY A 830 14.67 2.19 -0.24
C GLY A 830 15.62 2.90 -1.22
N GLY A 831 16.27 3.98 -0.78
CA GLY A 831 17.24 4.72 -1.58
C GLY A 831 18.52 3.92 -1.88
N GLU A 832 19.03 3.11 -0.95
CA GLU A 832 20.16 2.20 -1.19
C GLU A 832 19.80 1.13 -2.21
N ALA A 833 18.63 0.49 -2.07
CA ALA A 833 18.13 -0.50 -3.01
C ALA A 833 18.00 0.07 -4.44
N GLN A 834 17.48 1.30 -4.55
CA GLN A 834 17.34 2.02 -5.81
C GLN A 834 18.71 2.30 -6.46
N ARG A 835 19.70 2.76 -5.67
CA ARG A 835 21.06 3.00 -6.16
C ARG A 835 21.79 1.72 -6.58
N VAL A 836 21.57 0.58 -5.89
CA VAL A 836 22.08 -0.74 -6.32
C VAL A 836 21.49 -1.14 -7.68
N LYS A 837 20.18 -0.92 -7.90
CA LYS A 837 19.54 -1.14 -9.20
C LYS A 837 20.16 -0.27 -10.29
N LEU A 838 20.35 1.02 -10.00
CA LEU A 838 21.00 1.97 -10.91
C LEU A 838 22.43 1.52 -11.27
N ALA A 839 23.24 1.15 -10.29
CA ALA A 839 24.59 0.63 -10.50
C ALA A 839 24.62 -0.59 -11.41
N SER A 840 23.66 -1.51 -11.23
CA SER A 840 23.54 -2.73 -12.10
C SER A 840 23.23 -2.38 -13.54
N GLU A 841 22.40 -1.36 -13.81
CA GLU A 841 22.07 -0.93 -15.18
C GLU A 841 23.24 -0.19 -15.83
N LEU A 842 24.02 0.59 -15.07
CA LEU A 842 25.22 1.28 -15.57
C LEU A 842 26.32 0.34 -16.11
N GLN A 843 26.32 -0.93 -15.67
CA GLN A 843 27.26 -1.94 -16.16
C GLN A 843 26.94 -2.42 -17.58
N LYS A 844 25.71 -2.19 -18.05
CA LYS A 844 25.23 -2.66 -19.35
C LYS A 844 25.61 -1.68 -20.46
N ARG A 845 25.86 -2.18 -21.65
CA ARG A 845 26.15 -1.30 -22.80
C ARG A 845 24.92 -0.47 -23.15
N PRO A 846 25.06 0.86 -23.30
CA PRO A 846 23.95 1.72 -23.68
C PRO A 846 23.56 1.44 -25.15
N THR A 847 22.27 1.50 -25.46
CA THR A 847 21.74 1.36 -26.82
C THR A 847 21.44 2.72 -27.47
N GLY A 848 21.35 3.80 -26.65
CA GLY A 848 20.93 5.10 -27.10
C GLY A 848 19.42 5.27 -27.32
N LYS A 849 18.63 4.19 -27.07
CA LYS A 849 17.15 4.15 -27.21
C LYS A 849 16.47 3.63 -25.96
N THR A 850 17.20 3.51 -24.85
CA THR A 850 16.66 3.06 -23.58
C THR A 850 16.01 4.21 -22.85
N VAL A 851 14.81 3.98 -22.30
CA VAL A 851 14.16 4.89 -21.34
C VAL A 851 14.36 4.36 -19.92
N TYR A 852 14.92 5.20 -19.07
CA TYR A 852 15.04 4.98 -17.63
C TYR A 852 13.94 5.78 -16.93
N ILE A 853 13.19 5.14 -16.04
CA ILE A 853 12.18 5.80 -15.19
C ILE A 853 12.63 5.65 -13.75
N LEU A 854 12.75 6.79 -13.04
CA LEU A 854 13.10 6.86 -11.63
C LEU A 854 11.99 7.60 -10.88
N ASP A 855 11.63 7.07 -9.72
CA ASP A 855 10.63 7.68 -8.83
C ASP A 855 11.33 8.14 -7.54
N GLU A 856 11.36 9.45 -7.32
CA GLU A 856 11.98 10.14 -6.18
C GLU A 856 13.37 9.62 -5.79
N PRO A 857 14.35 9.61 -6.71
CA PRO A 857 15.66 8.99 -6.46
C PRO A 857 16.54 9.73 -5.45
N THR A 858 16.17 10.93 -5.02
CA THR A 858 16.91 11.71 -3.99
C THR A 858 16.48 11.40 -2.57
N THR A 859 15.52 10.48 -2.39
CA THR A 859 15.05 10.05 -1.08
C THR A 859 16.19 9.56 -0.19
N GLY A 860 16.33 10.14 1.01
CA GLY A 860 17.38 9.79 1.98
C GLY A 860 18.79 10.24 1.61
N LEU A 861 18.94 11.15 0.66
CA LEU A 861 20.23 11.63 0.20
C LEU A 861 20.57 13.02 0.74
N HIS A 862 21.75 13.13 1.28
CA HIS A 862 22.38 14.43 1.55
C HIS A 862 22.70 15.15 0.23
N THR A 863 22.76 16.47 0.21
CA THR A 863 23.03 17.29 -0.98
C THR A 863 24.31 16.87 -1.75
N ASP A 864 25.37 16.42 -1.05
CA ASP A 864 26.57 15.88 -1.70
C ASP A 864 26.30 14.57 -2.45
N ASP A 865 25.48 13.68 -1.88
CA ASP A 865 25.06 12.43 -2.54
C ASP A 865 24.15 12.74 -3.75
N VAL A 866 23.28 13.76 -3.66
CA VAL A 866 22.47 14.27 -4.77
C VAL A 866 23.36 14.75 -5.91
N LYS A 867 24.44 15.48 -5.63
CA LYS A 867 25.44 15.92 -6.63
C LYS A 867 26.02 14.72 -7.40
N ARG A 868 26.39 13.65 -6.70
CA ARG A 868 26.90 12.41 -7.33
C ARG A 868 25.82 11.72 -8.17
N LEU A 869 24.59 11.64 -7.67
CA LEU A 869 23.46 11.08 -8.43
C LEU A 869 23.20 11.86 -9.72
N ILE A 870 23.17 13.19 -9.68
CA ILE A 870 22.99 14.03 -10.88
C ILE A 870 24.08 13.73 -11.90
N ALA A 871 25.35 13.63 -11.50
CA ALA A 871 26.46 13.29 -12.40
C ALA A 871 26.24 11.92 -13.10
N VAL A 872 25.72 10.94 -12.37
CA VAL A 872 25.36 9.62 -12.92
C VAL A 872 24.21 9.73 -13.93
N LEU A 873 23.13 10.45 -13.60
CA LEU A 873 21.99 10.64 -14.50
C LEU A 873 22.41 11.37 -15.78
N GLN A 874 23.24 12.40 -15.66
CA GLN A 874 23.80 13.12 -16.81
C GLN A 874 24.60 12.19 -17.73
N ARG A 875 25.46 11.32 -17.17
CA ARG A 875 26.24 10.32 -17.93
C ARG A 875 25.34 9.33 -18.69
N ILE A 876 24.20 8.92 -18.13
CA ILE A 876 23.23 8.07 -18.82
C ILE A 876 22.63 8.79 -20.02
N VAL A 877 22.25 10.05 -19.85
CA VAL A 877 21.68 10.87 -20.95
C VAL A 877 22.72 11.16 -22.03
N ASP A 878 23.98 11.47 -21.65
CA ASP A 878 25.09 11.70 -22.59
C ASP A 878 25.37 10.48 -23.47
N SER A 879 25.01 9.28 -23.00
CA SER A 879 25.07 8.04 -23.81
C SER A 879 23.89 7.91 -24.81
N GLY A 880 23.09 8.96 -25.02
CA GLY A 880 21.96 9.02 -25.96
C GLY A 880 20.63 8.49 -25.41
N ASN A 881 20.59 8.00 -24.17
CA ASN A 881 19.38 7.47 -23.54
C ASN A 881 18.46 8.59 -23.03
N THR A 882 17.22 8.23 -22.69
CA THR A 882 16.26 9.13 -22.08
C THR A 882 16.11 8.77 -20.60
N VAL A 883 16.15 9.78 -19.74
CA VAL A 883 15.91 9.61 -18.30
C VAL A 883 14.68 10.43 -17.91
N ILE A 884 13.65 9.76 -17.38
CA ILE A 884 12.44 10.40 -16.87
C ILE A 884 12.45 10.23 -15.35
N VAL A 885 12.36 11.33 -14.62
CA VAL A 885 12.43 11.35 -13.16
C VAL A 885 11.21 12.06 -12.60
N ILE A 886 10.51 11.42 -11.67
CA ILE A 886 9.52 12.09 -10.81
C ILE A 886 10.31 12.66 -9.63
N GLU A 887 10.28 13.98 -9.42
CA GLU A 887 11.12 14.62 -8.41
C GLU A 887 10.52 15.89 -7.82
N HIS A 888 10.93 16.17 -6.56
CA HIS A 888 10.61 17.38 -5.82
C HIS A 888 11.85 18.19 -5.41
N ASN A 889 13.02 17.56 -5.45
CA ASN A 889 14.29 18.19 -5.09
C ASN A 889 14.69 19.25 -6.11
N LEU A 890 14.81 20.51 -5.67
CA LEU A 890 15.10 21.66 -6.53
C LEU A 890 16.48 21.57 -7.19
N ASP A 891 17.47 20.94 -6.57
CA ASP A 891 18.80 20.74 -7.12
C ASP A 891 18.79 19.84 -8.36
N VAL A 892 17.98 18.78 -8.34
CA VAL A 892 17.79 17.94 -9.52
C VAL A 892 16.95 18.67 -10.57
N ILE A 893 15.89 19.37 -10.15
CA ILE A 893 15.00 20.10 -11.05
C ILE A 893 15.76 21.19 -11.82
N LYS A 894 16.63 21.96 -11.15
CA LYS A 894 17.43 23.00 -11.83
C LYS A 894 18.43 22.44 -12.85
N CYS A 895 18.82 21.15 -12.72
CA CYS A 895 19.76 20.47 -13.63
C CYS A 895 19.06 19.75 -14.81
N ALA A 896 17.73 19.77 -14.91
CA ALA A 896 16.96 19.12 -15.97
C ALA A 896 17.14 19.77 -17.34
N ASP A 897 16.96 18.99 -18.41
CA ASP A 897 16.85 19.52 -19.78
C ASP A 897 15.41 19.91 -20.13
N TRP A 898 14.43 19.25 -19.51
CA TRP A 898 13.00 19.44 -19.77
C TRP A 898 12.16 19.11 -18.54
N ILE A 899 11.16 19.91 -18.28
CA ILE A 899 10.25 19.73 -17.16
C ILE A 899 8.80 19.65 -17.65
N ILE A 900 8.02 18.79 -17.06
CA ILE A 900 6.57 18.67 -17.19
C ILE A 900 5.99 18.89 -15.80
N ASP A 901 5.34 20.04 -15.59
CA ASP A 901 4.79 20.43 -14.29
C ASP A 901 3.29 20.20 -14.24
N LEU A 902 2.84 19.40 -13.24
CA LEU A 902 1.46 19.00 -13.04
C LEU A 902 0.85 19.72 -11.83
N GLY A 903 -0.44 20.06 -11.94
CA GLY A 903 -1.16 20.72 -10.87
C GLY A 903 -2.59 21.04 -11.26
N PRO A 904 -3.16 22.19 -10.80
CA PRO A 904 -2.54 23.17 -9.84
C PRO A 904 -2.47 22.66 -8.41
N GLU A 905 -3.37 21.72 -8.01
CA GLU A 905 -3.49 21.15 -6.69
C GLU A 905 -3.39 19.61 -6.72
N GLY A 906 -3.56 18.96 -5.57
CA GLY A 906 -3.66 17.50 -5.47
C GLY A 906 -5.09 16.99 -5.66
N GLY A 907 -5.24 15.67 -5.92
CA GLY A 907 -6.54 15.01 -6.05
C GLY A 907 -7.38 15.52 -7.21
N ASP A 908 -8.69 15.70 -6.98
CA ASP A 908 -9.65 16.12 -8.01
C ASP A 908 -9.39 17.53 -8.55
N ALA A 909 -8.74 18.39 -7.77
CA ALA A 909 -8.35 19.73 -8.20
C ALA A 909 -7.04 19.75 -9.02
N GLY A 910 -6.34 18.60 -9.10
CA GLY A 910 -5.12 18.40 -9.88
C GLY A 910 -5.35 17.80 -11.25
N GLY A 911 -4.36 17.07 -11.73
CA GLY A 911 -4.43 16.28 -12.96
C GLY A 911 -4.35 17.07 -14.26
N GLN A 912 -3.83 18.31 -14.23
CA GLN A 912 -3.62 19.16 -15.40
C GLN A 912 -2.13 19.42 -15.61
N VAL A 913 -1.73 19.67 -16.85
CA VAL A 913 -0.40 20.17 -17.17
C VAL A 913 -0.42 21.70 -17.03
N ILE A 914 0.35 22.23 -16.09
CA ILE A 914 0.43 23.66 -15.81
C ILE A 914 1.46 24.34 -16.72
N ALA A 915 2.64 23.73 -16.81
CA ALA A 915 3.72 24.28 -17.62
C ALA A 915 4.61 23.15 -18.16
N VAL A 916 5.23 23.39 -19.31
CA VAL A 916 6.18 22.48 -19.96
C VAL A 916 7.30 23.29 -20.57
N GLY A 917 8.55 22.92 -20.34
CA GLY A 917 9.69 23.63 -20.92
C GLY A 917 11.01 23.39 -20.19
N THR A 918 11.97 24.25 -20.41
CA THR A 918 13.24 24.25 -19.65
C THR A 918 13.01 24.78 -18.23
N PRO A 919 13.92 24.51 -17.28
CA PRO A 919 13.83 25.07 -15.94
C PRO A 919 13.60 26.59 -15.89
N GLU A 920 14.23 27.33 -16.79
CA GLU A 920 14.10 28.78 -16.88
C GLU A 920 12.70 29.21 -17.35
N GLN A 921 12.08 28.45 -18.26
CA GLN A 921 10.72 28.69 -18.74
C GLN A 921 9.68 28.37 -17.65
N ILE A 922 9.88 27.28 -16.91
CA ILE A 922 9.02 26.94 -15.77
C ILE A 922 9.13 27.99 -14.66
N ALA A 923 10.33 28.45 -14.33
CA ALA A 923 10.57 29.51 -13.34
C ALA A 923 9.88 30.85 -13.68
N ALA A 924 9.65 31.11 -14.97
CA ALA A 924 8.93 32.29 -15.45
C ALA A 924 7.40 32.13 -15.44
N HIS A 925 6.86 30.91 -15.25
CA HIS A 925 5.42 30.66 -15.33
C HIS A 925 4.73 31.04 -14.01
N PRO A 926 3.74 31.98 -14.02
CA PRO A 926 3.16 32.53 -12.79
C PRO A 926 2.34 31.50 -12.00
N ASP A 927 1.67 30.56 -12.69
CA ASP A 927 0.75 29.59 -12.06
C ASP A 927 1.45 28.29 -11.60
N SER A 928 2.77 28.16 -11.87
CA SER A 928 3.55 27.00 -11.46
C SER A 928 4.09 27.18 -10.05
N TRP A 929 3.61 26.36 -9.10
CA TRP A 929 4.19 26.30 -7.76
C TRP A 929 5.66 25.88 -7.81
N THR A 930 5.99 24.85 -8.59
CA THR A 930 7.37 24.42 -8.81
C THR A 930 8.22 25.58 -9.37
N GLY A 931 7.68 26.35 -10.32
CA GLY A 931 8.34 27.49 -10.94
C GLY A 931 8.71 28.59 -9.94
N GLN A 932 7.84 28.89 -8.99
CA GLN A 932 8.08 29.92 -7.96
C GLN A 932 9.28 29.56 -7.06
N TYR A 933 9.37 28.30 -6.61
CA TYR A 933 10.51 27.83 -5.80
C TYR A 933 11.78 27.67 -6.65
N LEU A 934 11.65 27.15 -7.86
CA LEU A 934 12.75 26.98 -8.80
C LEU A 934 13.42 28.30 -9.16
N LYS A 935 12.66 29.40 -9.32
CA LYS A 935 13.20 30.74 -9.56
C LYS A 935 14.17 31.14 -8.46
N LYS A 936 13.77 30.96 -7.19
CA LYS A 936 14.63 31.28 -6.05
C LYS A 936 15.92 30.43 -6.05
N ALA A 937 15.82 29.15 -6.35
CA ALA A 937 16.97 28.25 -6.41
C ALA A 937 17.92 28.59 -7.57
N LEU A 938 17.40 28.96 -8.75
CA LEU A 938 18.20 29.40 -9.89
C LEU A 938 18.92 30.71 -9.59
N ASP A 939 18.22 31.68 -9.02
CA ASP A 939 18.79 33.01 -8.69
C ASP A 939 19.87 32.89 -7.60
N TRP A 940 19.61 32.05 -6.58
CA TRP A 940 20.57 31.76 -5.52
C TRP A 940 21.85 31.08 -6.06
N THR A 941 21.70 30.05 -6.90
CA THR A 941 22.85 29.37 -7.52
C THR A 941 23.67 30.32 -8.40
N ARG A 942 23.02 31.13 -9.21
CA ARG A 942 23.72 32.11 -10.08
C ARG A 942 24.47 33.18 -9.29
N ALA A 943 23.91 33.63 -8.17
CA ALA A 943 24.54 34.62 -7.30
C ALA A 943 25.85 34.09 -6.70
N HIS A 944 25.84 32.83 -6.20
CA HIS A 944 27.00 32.22 -5.55
C HIS A 944 28.07 31.76 -6.56
N THR A 945 27.69 31.29 -7.75
CA THR A 945 28.66 30.96 -8.82
C THR A 945 29.42 32.21 -9.32
N ARG A 946 28.79 33.38 -9.40
CA ARG A 946 29.45 34.64 -9.79
C ARG A 946 30.42 35.15 -8.71
N ALA A 947 30.17 34.85 -7.45
CA ALA A 947 31.06 35.25 -6.36
C ALA A 947 32.38 34.46 -6.37
N GLU A 948 32.36 33.20 -6.81
CA GLU A 948 33.57 32.39 -6.98
C GLU A 948 34.44 32.85 -8.17
N ASP A 949 33.79 33.21 -9.31
CA ASP A 949 34.52 33.70 -10.51
C ASP A 949 35.03 35.14 -10.34
N GLY A 950 34.43 35.94 -9.47
CA GLY A 950 34.79 37.35 -9.22
C GLY A 950 35.97 37.54 -8.22
N GLY A 951 36.49 36.46 -7.62
CA GLY A 951 37.58 36.50 -6.66
C GLY A 951 39.00 36.69 -7.26
N THR A 952 39.18 36.79 -8.57
CA THR A 952 40.47 36.90 -9.23
C THR A 952 40.51 38.09 -10.22
N THR A 953 40.25 39.30 -9.76
CA THR A 953 40.73 40.51 -10.45
C THR A 953 40.81 41.63 -9.47
N CYS A 954 42.08 41.99 -9.15
CA CYS A 954 42.63 43.31 -8.84
C CYS A 954 43.61 43.25 -7.69
N GLN A 955 44.85 43.02 -8.02
CA GLN A 955 45.98 43.77 -7.47
C GLN A 955 47.01 43.86 -8.59
N ASP A 956 46.98 44.99 -9.23
CA ASP A 956 48.14 45.72 -9.68
C ASP A 956 47.94 47.20 -9.33
#